data_70f27cca59c03285798f62bd421519c8
#
_entry.id   70f27cca59c03285798f62bd421519c8
#
_cell.length_a   1.000
_cell.length_b   1.000
_cell.length_c   1.000
_cell.angle_alpha   90.00
_cell.angle_beta   90.00
_cell.angle_gamma   90.00
#
_symmetry.space_group_name_H-M   'P 1'
#
loop_
_entity.id
_entity.type
_entity.pdbx_description
1 polymer ?
#
loop_
_entity_poly.entity_id
_entity_poly.type
_entity_poly.pdbx_seq_one_letter_code
_entity_poly.pdbx_strand_id
1 'polypeptide(L)'
;MLCSFSLAAVLAASASPPAPALPAPPVHTYTSLVIAPAGDQLATIENQQSFTSAEMLHGPVIVRSARDGRVLRSIDPCAACSYSGLTWSADGKALALLATDGAAGTVQILLAREGGVKTLATLSGVANTPRFSPDGRTLAVLATIAAKKKIGALEAGVPQVGDIGAAPDEQRIAVVPIGGGEASLTTPEDTFIYEYDWTPDGKGFIATAAKGDGDNNWWLAELDAFNLAKGAPRQIVGPDYAKYQMAMPRMAPDGKSAVFVGGIMSDFGPLGGEIYEVPFGGGTPVSLTPGFRGSFNSILWRGKQLYGTAIMVDRVALVAVDAAKRTTRTVWSEPVTANAAESSVALSADGRVGAAVVEDFGHAPKIIAGPIPQMVAITHDNDALTVELDVHSVQWKSDGFDVQGWLIGPASRPAGKLYPMIVHVHGGPSAAVLPLFGTDYSLYTTVHEWVLHGYYMFMPNPRGSFGQGNAFSRANIKDLGGGDFRDIMSGIDAAEKIAPIDDKRLGIHGHSYGGFMVMWAVTHTNRFRTAVAGAGISNWISYYGLNGVDTWMLPFFGSSMYDDPGIYRAVSPLESIKRVRTPTLLYTGEFDVEVPAEQSFEFWHALRSVEVPTELHVYSGEGHLIQQPAHIVDLRRRLPEWFDRYLAP
;
A
#
# COMPACT_ATOMS: atom_id res chain seq x y z
N MET A 1 -63.02 -30.98 -4.70
CA MET A 1 -62.17 -30.95 -3.51
C MET A 1 -61.34 -29.65 -3.56
N LEU A 2 -61.67 -28.73 -2.72
CA LEU A 2 -61.05 -27.42 -2.66
C LEU A 2 -59.70 -27.51 -1.93
N CYS A 3 -58.62 -27.05 -2.57
CA CYS A 3 -57.33 -26.80 -1.93
C CYS A 3 -57.30 -25.35 -1.45
N SER A 4 -57.15 -25.15 -0.19
CA SER A 4 -57.01 -23.85 0.43
C SER A 4 -55.58 -23.35 0.26
N PHE A 5 -55.39 -22.17 -0.35
CA PHE A 5 -54.15 -21.43 -0.34
C PHE A 5 -54.05 -20.57 0.92
N SER A 6 -53.04 -20.84 1.75
CA SER A 6 -52.67 -19.96 2.84
C SER A 6 -51.83 -18.80 2.32
N LEU A 7 -52.31 -17.58 2.46
CA LEU A 7 -51.54 -16.35 2.21
C LEU A 7 -50.55 -16.19 3.37
N ALA A 8 -49.27 -16.32 3.07
CA ALA A 8 -48.18 -15.86 3.98
C ALA A 8 -48.06 -14.34 3.90
N ALA A 9 -48.24 -13.67 5.02
CA ALA A 9 -48.03 -12.23 5.13
C ALA A 9 -46.54 -11.90 4.93
N VAL A 10 -46.23 -11.18 3.86
CA VAL A 10 -44.95 -10.54 3.70
C VAL A 10 -44.86 -9.36 4.64
N LEU A 11 -44.05 -9.48 5.67
CA LEU A 11 -43.66 -8.36 6.53
C LEU A 11 -42.82 -7.40 5.66
N ALA A 12 -43.38 -6.23 5.40
CA ALA A 12 -42.61 -5.13 4.81
C ALA A 12 -41.55 -4.67 5.83
N ALA A 13 -40.29 -4.95 5.52
CA ALA A 13 -39.20 -4.36 6.26
C ALA A 13 -39.29 -2.85 6.06
N SER A 14 -39.41 -2.10 7.14
CA SER A 14 -39.30 -0.64 7.14
C SER A 14 -37.89 -0.29 6.68
N ALA A 15 -37.76 0.35 5.54
CA ALA A 15 -36.51 0.89 5.06
C ALA A 15 -35.94 1.85 6.11
N SER A 16 -34.75 1.58 6.59
CA SER A 16 -34.00 2.54 7.42
C SER A 16 -33.88 3.86 6.66
N PRO A 17 -33.91 5.01 7.35
CA PRO A 17 -33.68 6.28 6.68
C PRO A 17 -32.34 6.26 5.95
N PRO A 18 -32.23 6.87 4.77
CA PRO A 18 -30.95 6.92 4.05
C PRO A 18 -29.91 7.57 4.96
N ALA A 19 -28.71 7.00 4.96
CA ALA A 19 -27.58 7.57 5.67
C ALA A 19 -27.36 9.03 5.25
N PRO A 20 -26.89 9.90 6.17
CA PRO A 20 -26.58 11.28 5.81
C PRO A 20 -25.59 11.28 4.63
N ALA A 21 -25.93 12.04 3.60
CA ALA A 21 -25.07 12.18 2.44
C ALA A 21 -23.70 12.72 2.85
N LEU A 22 -22.63 12.11 2.33
CA LEU A 22 -21.28 12.63 2.50
C LEU A 22 -21.18 14.07 1.99
N PRO A 23 -20.34 14.90 2.63
CA PRO A 23 -20.16 16.26 2.15
C PRO A 23 -19.61 16.26 0.71
N ALA A 24 -20.31 16.89 -0.21
CA ALA A 24 -19.72 17.44 -1.42
C ALA A 24 -19.11 18.78 -1.02
N PRO A 25 -17.83 19.00 -1.13
CA PRO A 25 -17.07 19.03 -2.38
C PRO A 25 -16.10 17.83 -2.52
N PRO A 26 -15.54 17.62 -3.74
CA PRO A 26 -14.51 16.60 -3.90
C PRO A 26 -13.27 16.93 -3.07
N VAL A 27 -12.55 15.89 -2.62
CA VAL A 27 -11.27 16.07 -1.92
C VAL A 27 -10.18 16.44 -2.93
N HIS A 28 -9.47 17.51 -2.66
CA HIS A 28 -8.26 17.86 -3.38
C HIS A 28 -7.12 16.94 -2.92
N THR A 29 -6.58 16.15 -3.84
CA THR A 29 -5.51 15.18 -3.56
C THR A 29 -4.19 15.69 -4.08
N TYR A 30 -3.11 15.38 -3.35
CA TYR A 30 -1.74 15.73 -3.70
C TYR A 30 -0.93 14.45 -3.76
N THR A 31 -0.39 14.10 -4.92
CA THR A 31 0.42 12.89 -5.09
C THR A 31 1.79 13.20 -5.69
N SER A 32 2.73 12.27 -5.56
CA SER A 32 4.08 12.37 -6.14
C SER A 32 4.85 13.65 -5.73
N LEU A 33 4.73 14.07 -4.47
CA LEU A 33 5.37 15.29 -3.99
C LEU A 33 6.90 15.21 -4.07
N VAL A 34 7.51 16.18 -4.75
CA VAL A 34 8.96 16.37 -4.83
C VAL A 34 9.35 17.82 -4.56
N ILE A 35 10.44 18.03 -3.81
CA ILE A 35 10.97 19.36 -3.51
C ILE A 35 12.19 19.65 -4.41
N ALA A 36 12.27 20.89 -4.91
CA ALA A 36 13.43 21.34 -5.67
C ALA A 36 14.70 21.32 -4.81
N PRO A 37 15.90 21.11 -5.39
CA PRO A 37 17.14 21.02 -4.62
C PRO A 37 17.41 22.23 -3.70
N ALA A 38 17.04 23.44 -4.10
CA ALA A 38 17.17 24.65 -3.29
C ALA A 38 16.19 24.72 -2.11
N GLY A 39 15.14 23.89 -2.10
CA GLY A 39 14.11 23.90 -1.06
C GLY A 39 13.11 25.06 -1.16
N ASP A 40 13.10 25.79 -2.27
CA ASP A 40 12.26 26.98 -2.49
C ASP A 40 10.94 26.67 -3.23
N GLN A 41 10.91 25.55 -3.96
CA GLN A 41 9.76 25.09 -4.74
C GLN A 41 9.50 23.62 -4.49
N LEU A 42 8.24 23.22 -4.67
CA LEU A 42 7.83 21.83 -4.70
C LEU A 42 6.90 21.59 -5.89
N ALA A 43 6.79 20.35 -6.32
CA ALA A 43 5.85 19.93 -7.36
C ALA A 43 5.03 18.75 -6.85
N THR A 44 3.73 18.76 -7.19
CA THR A 44 2.75 17.71 -6.89
C THR A 44 1.86 17.49 -8.10
N ILE A 45 1.26 16.30 -8.20
CA ILE A 45 0.12 16.04 -9.07
C ILE A 45 -1.11 16.32 -8.22
N GLU A 46 -1.99 17.22 -8.69
CA GLU A 46 -3.16 17.68 -7.92
C GLU A 46 -4.45 17.29 -8.63
N ASN A 47 -5.10 16.25 -8.12
CA ASN A 47 -6.38 15.74 -8.64
C ASN A 47 -7.52 16.09 -7.67
N GLN A 48 -8.76 15.81 -8.09
CA GLN A 48 -9.92 15.88 -7.21
C GLN A 48 -10.60 14.52 -7.16
N GLN A 49 -10.82 13.99 -5.98
CA GLN A 49 -11.50 12.73 -5.76
C GLN A 49 -12.94 12.97 -5.31
N SER A 50 -13.88 12.45 -6.07
CA SER A 50 -15.29 12.45 -5.68
C SER A 50 -15.56 11.28 -4.74
N PHE A 51 -16.04 11.55 -3.53
CA PHE A 51 -16.48 10.49 -2.64
C PHE A 51 -17.78 9.81 -3.09
N THR A 52 -18.66 10.54 -3.78
CA THR A 52 -19.96 9.99 -4.17
C THR A 52 -19.87 9.08 -5.40
N SER A 53 -19.08 9.43 -6.41
CA SER A 53 -18.92 8.64 -7.64
C SER A 53 -17.68 7.74 -7.61
N ALA A 54 -16.81 7.87 -6.62
CA ALA A 54 -15.51 7.23 -6.54
C ALA A 54 -14.55 7.58 -7.71
N GLU A 55 -14.89 8.59 -8.51
CA GLU A 55 -14.06 9.02 -9.63
C GLU A 55 -12.92 9.93 -9.18
N MET A 56 -11.76 9.72 -9.78
CA MET A 56 -10.62 10.63 -9.71
C MET A 56 -10.66 11.54 -10.95
N LEU A 57 -10.93 12.81 -10.73
CA LEU A 57 -10.91 13.80 -11.82
C LEU A 57 -9.46 14.14 -12.17
N HIS A 58 -9.19 14.25 -13.48
CA HIS A 58 -7.88 14.65 -13.99
C HIS A 58 -7.40 15.95 -13.34
N GLY A 59 -6.12 16.01 -13.01
CA GLY A 59 -5.48 17.19 -12.48
C GLY A 59 -4.07 17.40 -13.01
N PRO A 60 -3.64 18.67 -13.06
CA PRO A 60 -2.32 19.06 -13.55
C PRO A 60 -1.21 18.74 -12.56
N VAL A 61 0.03 18.83 -13.04
CA VAL A 61 1.20 18.97 -12.17
C VAL A 61 1.31 20.45 -11.76
N ILE A 62 1.28 20.71 -10.46
CA ILE A 62 1.37 22.06 -9.90
C ILE A 62 2.75 22.24 -9.25
N VAL A 63 3.41 23.35 -9.62
CA VAL A 63 4.63 23.82 -8.94
C VAL A 63 4.23 24.93 -8.00
N ARG A 64 4.57 24.79 -6.71
CA ARG A 64 4.26 25.77 -5.65
C ARG A 64 5.54 26.31 -4.98
N SER A 65 5.46 27.48 -4.44
CA SER A 65 6.44 28.01 -3.49
C SER A 65 6.41 27.16 -2.21
N ALA A 66 7.54 26.62 -1.79
CA ALA A 66 7.65 25.84 -0.56
C ALA A 66 7.51 26.71 0.72
N ARG A 67 7.53 28.06 0.58
CA ARG A 67 7.41 28.99 1.69
C ARG A 67 5.97 29.29 2.09
N ASP A 68 5.09 29.47 1.08
CA ASP A 68 3.74 30.02 1.28
C ASP A 68 2.66 29.30 0.44
N GLY A 69 2.99 28.23 -0.25
CA GLY A 69 2.07 27.41 -1.02
C GLY A 69 1.54 28.06 -2.31
N ARG A 70 1.96 29.31 -2.61
CA ARG A 70 1.49 30.03 -3.81
C ARG A 70 1.85 29.23 -5.07
N VAL A 71 0.85 29.05 -5.95
CA VAL A 71 1.06 28.41 -7.26
C VAL A 71 2.00 29.27 -8.11
N LEU A 72 3.09 28.67 -8.53
CA LEU A 72 4.08 29.31 -9.43
C LEU A 72 3.84 28.91 -10.87
N ARG A 73 3.44 27.67 -11.11
CA ARG A 73 3.20 27.14 -12.44
C ARG A 73 2.22 25.95 -12.40
N SER A 74 1.37 25.84 -13.42
CA SER A 74 0.57 24.67 -13.73
C SER A 74 1.08 24.04 -15.03
N ILE A 75 1.21 22.72 -15.06
CA ILE A 75 1.75 21.95 -16.18
C ILE A 75 0.70 20.88 -16.52
N ASP A 76 0.04 21.05 -17.67
CA ASP A 76 -0.99 20.15 -18.16
C ASP A 76 -0.96 20.06 -19.69
N PRO A 77 0.08 19.42 -20.26
CA PRO A 77 0.21 19.28 -21.72
C PRO A 77 -0.72 18.24 -22.33
N CYS A 78 -1.38 17.39 -21.54
CA CYS A 78 -2.23 16.32 -22.03
C CYS A 78 -3.41 16.06 -21.08
N ALA A 79 -4.54 16.69 -21.34
CA ALA A 79 -5.75 16.56 -20.51
C ALA A 79 -6.37 15.15 -20.48
N ALA A 80 -6.03 14.28 -21.42
CA ALA A 80 -6.48 12.88 -21.45
C ALA A 80 -5.48 11.91 -20.76
N CYS A 81 -4.31 12.42 -20.34
CA CYS A 81 -3.28 11.60 -19.71
C CYS A 81 -3.40 11.59 -18.18
N SER A 82 -2.91 10.53 -17.55
CA SER A 82 -2.55 10.55 -16.14
C SER A 82 -1.06 10.88 -15.97
N TYR A 83 -0.74 11.71 -14.98
CA TYR A 83 0.64 12.07 -14.67
C TYR A 83 1.21 11.21 -13.56
N SER A 84 2.52 10.95 -13.59
CA SER A 84 3.26 10.22 -12.55
C SER A 84 4.75 10.58 -12.56
N GLY A 85 5.51 10.09 -11.57
CA GLY A 85 6.96 10.06 -11.61
C GLY A 85 7.62 11.43 -11.69
N LEU A 86 7.33 12.33 -10.76
CA LEU A 86 7.97 13.66 -10.72
C LEU A 86 9.42 13.57 -10.23
N THR A 87 10.36 14.26 -10.88
CA THR A 87 11.72 14.41 -10.39
C THR A 87 12.36 15.71 -10.87
N TRP A 88 13.05 16.43 -9.97
CA TRP A 88 13.79 17.64 -10.30
C TRP A 88 15.19 17.33 -10.79
N SER A 89 15.68 18.11 -11.77
CA SER A 89 17.10 18.16 -12.09
C SER A 89 17.92 18.69 -10.91
N ALA A 90 19.19 18.30 -10.82
CA ALA A 90 20.08 18.70 -9.72
C ALA A 90 20.26 20.22 -9.57
N ASP A 91 20.09 20.99 -10.65
CA ASP A 91 20.13 22.45 -10.67
C ASP A 91 18.77 23.11 -10.38
N GLY A 92 17.71 22.32 -10.18
CA GLY A 92 16.34 22.80 -9.91
C GLY A 92 15.62 23.48 -11.08
N LYS A 93 16.22 23.50 -12.30
CA LYS A 93 15.67 24.23 -13.44
C LYS A 93 14.74 23.42 -14.35
N ALA A 94 14.74 22.11 -14.20
CA ALA A 94 13.88 21.21 -14.97
C ALA A 94 13.17 20.22 -14.05
N LEU A 95 11.92 19.95 -14.39
CA LEU A 95 11.10 18.89 -13.77
C LEU A 95 10.81 17.85 -14.86
N ALA A 96 11.24 16.61 -14.64
CA ALA A 96 10.82 15.49 -15.46
C ALA A 96 9.55 14.86 -14.88
N LEU A 97 8.67 14.39 -15.75
CA LEU A 97 7.41 13.72 -15.42
C LEU A 97 7.01 12.74 -16.51
N LEU A 98 6.13 11.83 -16.19
CA LEU A 98 5.54 10.88 -17.12
C LEU A 98 4.08 11.24 -17.36
N ALA A 99 3.64 11.14 -18.61
CA ALA A 99 2.25 11.32 -19.01
C ALA A 99 1.77 10.04 -19.72
N THR A 100 0.88 9.30 -19.10
CA THR A 100 0.34 8.04 -19.60
C THR A 100 -0.99 8.27 -20.29
N ASP A 101 -1.07 7.96 -21.57
CA ASP A 101 -2.31 7.84 -22.31
C ASP A 101 -2.77 6.38 -22.29
N GLY A 102 -3.70 6.07 -21.40
CA GLY A 102 -4.20 4.70 -21.22
C GLY A 102 -4.98 4.19 -22.44
N ALA A 103 -5.63 5.07 -23.19
CA ALA A 103 -6.38 4.70 -24.40
C ALA A 103 -5.44 4.35 -25.56
N ALA A 104 -4.33 5.07 -25.67
CA ALA A 104 -3.30 4.82 -26.69
C ALA A 104 -2.30 3.73 -26.26
N GLY A 105 -2.25 3.34 -24.98
CA GLY A 105 -1.25 2.42 -24.45
C GLY A 105 0.18 2.97 -24.52
N THR A 106 0.35 4.29 -24.36
CA THR A 106 1.63 4.98 -24.50
C THR A 106 1.96 5.83 -23.30
N VAL A 107 3.26 6.00 -23.04
CA VAL A 107 3.80 6.89 -22.02
C VAL A 107 4.76 7.88 -22.65
N GLN A 108 4.51 9.16 -22.45
CA GLN A 108 5.42 10.24 -22.84
C GLN A 108 6.34 10.58 -21.67
N ILE A 109 7.63 10.62 -21.91
CA ILE A 109 8.64 11.13 -20.98
C ILE A 109 8.78 12.62 -21.26
N LEU A 110 8.33 13.45 -20.31
CA LEU A 110 8.27 14.90 -20.47
C LEU A 110 9.30 15.61 -19.62
N LEU A 111 9.78 16.76 -20.13
CA LEU A 111 10.68 17.68 -19.43
C LEU A 111 10.06 19.07 -19.42
N ALA A 112 9.66 19.54 -18.25
CA ALA A 112 9.14 20.88 -18.05
C ALA A 112 10.24 21.84 -17.58
N ARG A 113 10.35 23.00 -18.25
CA ARG A 113 11.24 24.10 -17.91
C ARG A 113 10.46 25.41 -17.93
N GLU A 114 11.09 26.53 -17.54
CA GLU A 114 10.45 27.84 -17.56
C GLU A 114 9.85 28.20 -18.94
N GLY A 115 10.50 27.79 -20.02
CA GLY A 115 10.04 28.04 -21.40
C GLY A 115 8.99 27.07 -21.97
N GLY A 116 8.48 26.12 -21.16
CA GLY A 116 7.46 25.16 -21.61
C GLY A 116 7.78 23.71 -21.33
N VAL A 117 7.03 22.81 -21.95
CA VAL A 117 7.15 21.36 -21.81
C VAL A 117 7.65 20.75 -23.12
N LYS A 118 8.67 19.87 -23.03
CA LYS A 118 9.22 19.13 -24.15
C LYS A 118 9.02 17.64 -23.94
N THR A 119 8.54 16.92 -24.95
CA THR A 119 8.57 15.46 -24.97
C THR A 119 10.01 15.00 -25.33
N LEU A 120 10.61 14.21 -24.45
CA LEU A 120 11.92 13.61 -24.65
C LEU A 120 11.82 12.34 -25.49
N ALA A 121 10.87 11.47 -25.14
CA ALA A 121 10.57 10.22 -25.86
C ALA A 121 9.11 9.81 -25.59
N THR A 122 8.60 8.92 -26.45
CA THR A 122 7.32 8.22 -26.24
C THR A 122 7.57 6.71 -26.28
N LEU A 123 7.05 5.98 -25.32
CA LEU A 123 7.14 4.53 -25.21
C LEU A 123 5.77 3.90 -25.41
N SER A 124 5.70 2.75 -26.08
CA SER A 124 4.51 1.89 -26.05
C SER A 124 4.61 0.96 -24.84
N GLY A 125 3.62 0.98 -23.95
CA GLY A 125 3.60 0.20 -22.72
C GLY A 125 3.54 1.06 -21.46
N VAL A 126 4.30 0.69 -20.43
CA VAL A 126 4.31 1.33 -19.11
C VAL A 126 5.69 1.88 -18.78
N ALA A 127 5.75 3.03 -18.06
CA ALA A 127 7.00 3.54 -17.51
C ALA A 127 6.75 4.14 -16.11
N ASN A 128 7.78 4.08 -15.24
CA ASN A 128 7.76 4.66 -13.92
C ASN A 128 9.16 5.11 -13.45
N THR A 129 9.25 5.71 -12.28
CA THR A 129 10.48 6.05 -11.54
C THR A 129 11.53 6.79 -12.37
N PRO A 130 11.25 7.98 -12.95
CA PRO A 130 12.23 8.75 -13.67
C PRO A 130 13.33 9.28 -12.72
N ARG A 131 14.61 9.19 -13.14
CA ARG A 131 15.77 9.69 -12.39
C ARG A 131 16.78 10.32 -13.32
N PHE A 132 17.17 11.57 -13.04
CA PHE A 132 18.28 12.20 -13.75
C PHE A 132 19.61 11.51 -13.44
N SER A 133 20.46 11.38 -14.46
CA SER A 133 21.86 11.04 -14.24
C SER A 133 22.57 12.10 -13.39
N PRO A 134 23.65 11.76 -12.65
CA PRO A 134 24.39 12.71 -11.83
C PRO A 134 24.89 13.94 -12.59
N ASP A 135 25.21 13.82 -13.86
CA ASP A 135 25.65 14.92 -14.73
C ASP A 135 24.47 15.71 -15.37
N GLY A 136 23.22 15.28 -15.14
CA GLY A 136 22.00 15.90 -15.66
C GLY A 136 21.78 15.80 -17.16
N ARG A 137 22.55 14.95 -17.89
CA ARG A 137 22.48 14.85 -19.35
C ARG A 137 21.54 13.76 -19.85
N THR A 138 21.19 12.83 -18.99
CA THR A 138 20.37 11.68 -19.30
C THR A 138 19.26 11.53 -18.24
N LEU A 139 18.11 11.05 -18.66
CA LEU A 139 17.05 10.60 -17.76
C LEU A 139 16.91 9.08 -17.90
N ALA A 140 16.89 8.35 -16.79
CA ALA A 140 16.53 6.95 -16.76
C ALA A 140 15.08 6.78 -16.29
N VAL A 141 14.42 5.73 -16.75
CA VAL A 141 13.08 5.30 -16.30
C VAL A 141 13.05 3.77 -16.22
N LEU A 142 12.21 3.20 -15.39
CA LEU A 142 11.78 1.82 -15.55
C LEU A 142 10.75 1.77 -16.68
N ALA A 143 10.88 0.83 -17.59
CA ALA A 143 10.02 0.71 -18.76
C ALA A 143 9.69 -0.76 -19.04
N THR A 144 8.40 -1.04 -19.27
CA THR A 144 7.88 -2.31 -19.79
C THR A 144 7.31 -2.05 -21.16
N ILE A 145 8.05 -2.44 -22.19
CA ILE A 145 7.64 -2.21 -23.57
C ILE A 145 6.57 -3.21 -23.98
N ALA A 146 5.50 -2.71 -24.62
CA ALA A 146 4.34 -3.50 -25.02
C ALA A 146 3.72 -4.31 -23.85
N ALA A 147 3.69 -3.72 -22.66
CA ALA A 147 3.16 -4.33 -21.47
C ALA A 147 1.73 -4.87 -21.71
N LYS A 148 1.47 -6.09 -21.23
CA LYS A 148 0.18 -6.78 -21.38
C LYS A 148 -0.84 -6.31 -20.33
N LYS A 149 -0.35 -5.82 -19.19
CA LYS A 149 -1.13 -5.30 -18.07
C LYS A 149 -0.35 -4.20 -17.35
N LYS A 150 -0.96 -3.55 -16.39
CA LYS A 150 -0.21 -2.73 -15.43
C LYS A 150 0.71 -3.63 -14.58
N ILE A 151 1.83 -3.09 -14.13
CA ILE A 151 2.82 -3.83 -13.34
C ILE A 151 2.33 -4.03 -11.91
N GLY A 152 2.53 -5.24 -11.40
CA GLY A 152 2.23 -5.66 -10.04
C GLY A 152 1.07 -6.64 -9.94
N ALA A 153 1.12 -7.50 -8.92
CA ALA A 153 0.13 -8.53 -8.66
C ALA A 153 -1.22 -7.97 -8.15
N LEU A 154 -1.24 -6.76 -7.59
CA LEU A 154 -2.46 -6.06 -7.17
C LEU A 154 -3.36 -5.63 -8.34
N GLU A 155 -2.79 -5.49 -9.53
CA GLU A 155 -3.53 -5.10 -10.73
C GLU A 155 -4.26 -6.31 -11.34
N ALA A 156 -5.28 -6.04 -12.15
CA ALA A 156 -6.02 -7.11 -12.84
C ALA A 156 -5.09 -7.93 -13.73
N GLY A 157 -5.13 -9.25 -13.57
CA GLY A 157 -4.42 -10.20 -14.42
C GLY A 157 -4.96 -10.21 -15.85
N VAL A 158 -4.27 -10.93 -16.73
CA VAL A 158 -4.76 -11.22 -18.07
C VAL A 158 -5.48 -12.56 -18.09
N PRO A 159 -6.45 -12.77 -19.01
CA PRO A 159 -7.06 -14.07 -19.18
C PRO A 159 -6.00 -15.16 -19.44
N GLN A 160 -6.05 -16.24 -18.68
CA GLN A 160 -5.12 -17.37 -18.77
C GLN A 160 -5.53 -18.28 -19.94
N VAL A 161 -5.04 -17.98 -21.13
CA VAL A 161 -5.38 -18.72 -22.38
C VAL A 161 -4.11 -18.99 -23.18
N GLY A 162 -3.94 -20.22 -23.63
CA GLY A 162 -2.81 -20.64 -24.46
C GLY A 162 -1.62 -21.13 -23.64
N ASP A 163 -0.42 -20.75 -24.02
CA ASP A 163 0.83 -21.11 -23.34
C ASP A 163 1.11 -20.14 -22.21
N ILE A 164 0.82 -20.59 -20.99
CA ILE A 164 0.86 -19.75 -19.78
C ILE A 164 2.33 -19.51 -19.39
N GLY A 165 2.70 -18.23 -19.17
CA GLY A 165 4.04 -17.85 -18.74
C GLY A 165 5.12 -17.88 -19.82
N ALA A 166 4.76 -18.18 -21.09
CA ALA A 166 5.73 -18.30 -22.20
C ALA A 166 6.54 -17.00 -22.46
N ALA A 167 5.97 -15.85 -22.14
CA ALA A 167 6.65 -14.55 -22.31
C ALA A 167 6.15 -13.58 -21.24
N PRO A 168 6.76 -13.57 -20.04
CA PRO A 168 6.42 -12.60 -18.99
C PRO A 168 6.79 -11.18 -19.43
N ASP A 169 6.13 -10.17 -18.85
CA ASP A 169 6.52 -8.79 -19.04
C ASP A 169 7.88 -8.52 -18.39
N GLU A 170 8.76 -7.77 -19.08
CA GLU A 170 10.09 -7.40 -18.58
C GLU A 170 10.12 -5.91 -18.25
N GLN A 171 10.24 -5.55 -16.99
CA GLN A 171 10.51 -4.17 -16.58
C GLN A 171 12.03 -3.91 -16.59
N ARG A 172 12.50 -3.03 -17.46
CA ARG A 172 13.92 -2.78 -17.68
C ARG A 172 14.25 -1.29 -17.52
N ILE A 173 15.52 -0.97 -17.27
CA ILE A 173 15.96 0.43 -17.25
C ILE A 173 16.13 0.91 -18.69
N ALA A 174 15.36 1.94 -19.05
CA ALA A 174 15.54 2.69 -20.29
C ALA A 174 16.18 4.05 -20.01
N VAL A 175 17.05 4.51 -20.88
CA VAL A 175 17.68 5.83 -20.79
C VAL A 175 17.33 6.68 -22.02
N VAL A 176 17.12 7.98 -21.79
CA VAL A 176 16.85 8.95 -22.85
C VAL A 176 17.72 10.20 -22.64
N PRO A 177 18.36 10.74 -23.70
CA PRO A 177 19.09 12.00 -23.60
C PRO A 177 18.16 13.16 -23.24
N ILE A 178 18.63 14.11 -22.43
CA ILE A 178 17.82 15.29 -22.04
C ILE A 178 17.53 16.21 -23.25
N GLY A 179 18.28 16.06 -24.33
CA GLY A 179 18.01 16.68 -25.62
C GLY A 179 16.82 16.05 -26.38
N GLY A 180 16.30 14.93 -25.90
CA GLY A 180 15.31 14.09 -26.58
C GLY A 180 15.94 13.13 -27.57
N GLY A 181 15.20 12.11 -27.95
CA GLY A 181 15.62 11.05 -28.87
C GLY A 181 14.96 9.71 -28.53
N GLU A 182 15.50 8.65 -29.09
CA GLU A 182 15.02 7.29 -28.79
C GLU A 182 15.43 6.85 -27.38
N ALA A 183 14.51 6.27 -26.64
CA ALA A 183 14.79 5.65 -25.35
C ALA A 183 15.45 4.26 -25.59
N SER A 184 16.58 4.03 -24.93
CA SER A 184 17.36 2.80 -25.10
C SER A 184 17.33 1.95 -23.85
N LEU A 185 16.90 0.69 -23.96
CA LEU A 185 16.99 -0.29 -22.88
C LEU A 185 18.45 -0.63 -22.58
N THR A 186 18.85 -0.53 -21.31
CA THR A 186 20.26 -0.69 -20.89
C THR A 186 20.53 -1.97 -20.10
N THR A 187 19.49 -2.54 -19.46
CA THR A 187 19.59 -3.81 -18.72
C THR A 187 19.38 -5.00 -19.67
N PRO A 188 19.91 -6.20 -19.35
CA PRO A 188 19.74 -7.41 -20.16
C PRO A 188 18.28 -7.81 -20.35
N GLU A 189 18.02 -8.64 -21.33
CA GLU A 189 16.77 -9.41 -21.48
C GLU A 189 16.66 -10.46 -20.37
N ASP A 190 15.47 -11.01 -20.16
CA ASP A 190 15.15 -11.94 -19.07
C ASP A 190 15.53 -11.35 -17.70
N THR A 191 15.28 -10.06 -17.53
CA THR A 191 15.57 -9.33 -16.29
C THR A 191 14.40 -8.41 -15.94
N PHE A 192 13.90 -8.54 -14.72
CA PHE A 192 12.90 -7.64 -14.18
C PHE A 192 13.55 -6.77 -13.10
N ILE A 193 13.57 -5.44 -13.31
CA ILE A 193 14.11 -4.46 -12.37
C ILE A 193 12.96 -3.89 -11.56
N TYR A 194 13.02 -4.02 -10.25
CA TYR A 194 11.97 -3.47 -9.36
C TYR A 194 12.25 -2.02 -8.99
N GLU A 195 13.51 -1.72 -8.62
CA GLU A 195 13.94 -0.39 -8.19
C GLU A 195 15.42 -0.20 -8.55
N TYR A 196 15.81 1.06 -8.75
CA TYR A 196 17.19 1.36 -9.10
C TYR A 196 17.65 2.70 -8.56
N ASP A 197 18.96 2.90 -8.56
CA ASP A 197 19.61 4.20 -8.39
C ASP A 197 20.83 4.31 -9.31
N TRP A 198 21.18 5.54 -9.70
CA TRP A 198 22.39 5.78 -10.47
C TRP A 198 23.65 5.57 -9.62
N THR A 199 24.72 5.04 -10.22
CA THR A 199 26.05 5.17 -9.62
C THR A 199 26.51 6.64 -9.68
N PRO A 200 27.23 7.16 -8.65
CA PRO A 200 27.59 8.59 -8.60
C PRO A 200 28.45 9.06 -9.78
N ASP A 201 29.16 8.16 -10.46
CA ASP A 201 29.93 8.46 -11.67
C ASP A 201 29.09 8.47 -12.95
N GLY A 202 27.79 8.17 -12.84
CA GLY A 202 26.85 8.14 -13.97
C GLY A 202 27.09 7.03 -14.99
N LYS A 203 27.91 6.02 -14.67
CA LYS A 203 28.27 4.95 -15.62
C LYS A 203 27.40 3.70 -15.51
N GLY A 204 26.49 3.64 -14.56
CA GLY A 204 25.61 2.50 -14.36
C GLY A 204 24.61 2.71 -13.24
N PHE A 205 24.08 1.58 -12.78
CA PHE A 205 23.02 1.54 -11.77
C PHE A 205 23.33 0.48 -10.73
N ILE A 206 22.76 0.70 -9.53
CA ILE A 206 22.46 -0.37 -8.60
C ILE A 206 20.94 -0.60 -8.64
N ALA A 207 20.51 -1.85 -8.61
CA ALA A 207 19.09 -2.18 -8.70
C ALA A 207 18.76 -3.46 -7.95
N THR A 208 17.52 -3.56 -7.46
CA THR A 208 16.90 -4.84 -7.10
C THR A 208 16.34 -5.47 -8.38
N ALA A 209 16.68 -6.72 -8.63
CA ALA A 209 16.36 -7.41 -9.88
C ALA A 209 16.10 -8.89 -9.67
N ALA A 210 15.26 -9.47 -10.54
CA ALA A 210 15.07 -10.92 -10.64
C ALA A 210 14.99 -11.33 -12.11
N LYS A 211 15.08 -12.64 -12.37
CA LYS A 211 14.84 -13.22 -13.69
C LYS A 211 13.42 -13.78 -13.78
N GLY A 212 12.92 -13.91 -15.01
CA GLY A 212 11.63 -14.52 -15.28
C GLY A 212 10.45 -13.67 -14.88
N ASP A 213 9.43 -14.27 -14.24
CA ASP A 213 8.20 -13.62 -13.84
C ASP A 213 8.44 -12.59 -12.74
N GLY A 214 8.33 -11.31 -13.10
CA GLY A 214 8.60 -10.20 -12.18
C GLY A 214 7.61 -10.07 -11.04
N ASP A 215 6.34 -10.39 -11.26
CA ASP A 215 5.34 -10.34 -10.20
C ASP A 215 5.59 -11.43 -9.15
N ASN A 216 5.97 -12.63 -9.57
CA ASN A 216 6.23 -13.74 -8.66
C ASN A 216 7.62 -13.69 -8.01
N ASN A 217 8.64 -13.13 -8.67
CA ASN A 217 10.03 -13.29 -8.26
C ASN A 217 10.60 -12.12 -7.43
N TRP A 218 9.77 -11.15 -7.02
CA TRP A 218 10.22 -10.03 -6.21
C TRP A 218 10.88 -10.47 -4.88
N TRP A 219 10.35 -11.51 -4.24
CA TRP A 219 10.90 -12.03 -2.98
C TRP A 219 12.24 -12.75 -3.13
N LEU A 220 12.59 -13.09 -4.38
CA LEU A 220 13.86 -13.69 -4.75
C LEU A 220 14.84 -12.67 -5.37
N ALA A 221 14.48 -11.38 -5.34
CA ALA A 221 15.28 -10.33 -5.95
C ALA A 221 16.69 -10.27 -5.37
N GLU A 222 17.64 -10.04 -6.26
CA GLU A 222 19.05 -9.80 -5.97
C GLU A 222 19.35 -8.30 -5.99
N LEU A 223 20.42 -7.88 -5.34
CA LEU A 223 20.95 -6.54 -5.48
C LEU A 223 22.11 -6.57 -6.48
N ASP A 224 21.91 -5.98 -7.63
CA ASP A 224 22.83 -6.04 -8.76
C ASP A 224 23.34 -4.68 -9.18
N ALA A 225 24.58 -4.67 -9.71
CA ALA A 225 25.15 -3.52 -10.42
C ALA A 225 25.09 -3.76 -11.93
N PHE A 226 24.55 -2.78 -12.66
CA PHE A 226 24.40 -2.75 -14.11
C PHE A 226 25.28 -1.64 -14.70
N ASN A 227 25.94 -1.90 -15.82
CA ASN A 227 26.77 -0.92 -16.51
C ASN A 227 26.06 -0.41 -17.79
N LEU A 228 26.05 0.90 -18.02
CA LEU A 228 25.50 1.50 -19.24
C LEU A 228 26.19 0.98 -20.54
N ALA A 229 27.45 0.61 -20.46
CA ALA A 229 28.22 0.07 -21.60
C ALA A 229 27.77 -1.34 -22.02
N LYS A 230 26.67 -1.86 -21.45
CA LYS A 230 26.13 -3.21 -21.59
C LYS A 230 27.15 -4.29 -21.19
N GLY A 231 26.64 -5.31 -20.56
CA GLY A 231 27.42 -6.44 -20.03
C GLY A 231 26.56 -7.24 -19.06
N ALA A 232 27.05 -8.36 -18.60
CA ALA A 232 26.40 -9.13 -17.57
C ALA A 232 26.32 -8.28 -16.28
N PRO A 233 25.20 -8.31 -15.55
CA PRO A 233 25.10 -7.68 -14.26
C PRO A 233 26.11 -8.30 -13.29
N ARG A 234 26.56 -7.51 -12.32
CA ARG A 234 27.40 -7.99 -11.24
C ARG A 234 26.60 -8.04 -9.96
N GLN A 235 26.39 -9.23 -9.45
CA GLN A 235 25.68 -9.44 -8.18
C GLN A 235 26.48 -8.79 -7.03
N ILE A 236 25.80 -7.98 -6.24
CA ILE A 236 26.30 -7.34 -5.02
C ILE A 236 25.87 -8.14 -3.81
N VAL A 237 24.56 -8.50 -3.75
CA VAL A 237 23.97 -9.32 -2.71
C VAL A 237 22.98 -10.29 -3.35
N GLY A 238 23.17 -11.59 -3.10
CA GLY A 238 22.19 -12.60 -3.47
C GLY A 238 20.95 -12.59 -2.57
N PRO A 239 19.86 -13.30 -2.96
CA PRO A 239 18.66 -13.37 -2.17
C PRO A 239 18.91 -14.09 -0.84
N ASP A 240 18.38 -13.55 0.23
CA ASP A 240 18.37 -14.19 1.57
C ASP A 240 17.00 -13.96 2.21
N TYR A 241 15.96 -14.50 1.57
CA TYR A 241 14.57 -14.32 2.00
C TYR A 241 14.30 -14.87 3.42
N ALA A 242 15.16 -15.74 3.94
CA ALA A 242 15.09 -16.17 5.33
C ALA A 242 15.47 -15.06 6.31
N LYS A 243 16.24 -14.04 5.85
CA LYS A 243 16.64 -12.89 6.66
C LYS A 243 15.88 -11.63 6.28
N TYR A 244 15.81 -11.32 4.97
CA TYR A 244 15.16 -10.12 4.46
C TYR A 244 14.85 -10.22 2.96
N GLN A 245 13.82 -9.51 2.53
CA GLN A 245 13.66 -9.02 1.18
C GLN A 245 14.35 -7.65 1.10
N MET A 246 14.80 -7.27 -0.10
CA MET A 246 15.56 -6.03 -0.35
C MET A 246 14.74 -5.05 -1.17
N ALA A 247 14.65 -3.80 -0.73
CA ALA A 247 13.95 -2.74 -1.43
C ALA A 247 14.70 -1.41 -1.34
N MET A 248 14.38 -0.47 -2.24
CA MET A 248 14.88 0.91 -2.24
C MET A 248 16.40 1.02 -2.23
N PRO A 249 17.15 0.39 -3.16
CA PRO A 249 18.60 0.52 -3.20
C PRO A 249 19.02 1.97 -3.48
N ARG A 250 20.03 2.47 -2.75
CA ARG A 250 20.58 3.81 -2.94
C ARG A 250 22.10 3.75 -2.86
N MET A 251 22.77 4.36 -3.83
CA MET A 251 24.23 4.49 -3.80
C MET A 251 24.66 5.53 -2.75
N ALA A 252 25.68 5.18 -1.97
CA ALA A 252 26.34 6.18 -1.15
C ALA A 252 27.03 7.23 -2.05
N PRO A 253 27.06 8.52 -1.65
CA PRO A 253 27.60 9.59 -2.49
C PRO A 253 29.06 9.44 -2.90
N ASP A 254 29.84 8.66 -2.13
CA ASP A 254 31.24 8.38 -2.44
C ASP A 254 31.44 7.18 -3.38
N GLY A 255 30.36 6.50 -3.77
CA GLY A 255 30.37 5.35 -4.69
C GLY A 255 30.95 4.06 -4.11
N LYS A 256 31.26 4.00 -2.79
CA LYS A 256 31.94 2.85 -2.20
C LYS A 256 30.99 1.81 -1.63
N SER A 257 29.80 2.21 -1.28
CA SER A 257 28.77 1.33 -0.72
C SER A 257 27.40 1.65 -1.29
N ALA A 258 26.46 0.75 -1.08
CA ALA A 258 25.05 0.95 -1.30
C ALA A 258 24.29 0.69 0.00
N VAL A 259 23.14 1.35 0.17
CA VAL A 259 22.21 1.09 1.24
C VAL A 259 20.88 0.60 0.65
N PHE A 260 20.14 -0.18 1.43
CA PHE A 260 18.81 -0.66 1.06
C PHE A 260 17.94 -0.86 2.31
N VAL A 261 16.62 -0.87 2.15
CA VAL A 261 15.70 -1.32 3.18
C VAL A 261 15.61 -2.84 3.11
N GLY A 262 15.84 -3.49 4.25
CA GLY A 262 15.76 -4.94 4.38
C GLY A 262 14.82 -5.35 5.49
N GLY A 263 13.80 -6.17 5.18
CA GLY A 263 12.81 -6.62 6.14
C GLY A 263 12.06 -7.85 5.68
N ILE A 264 11.10 -8.32 6.47
CA ILE A 264 10.09 -9.25 5.97
C ILE A 264 8.97 -8.43 5.35
N MET A 265 8.66 -8.72 4.11
CA MET A 265 7.64 -8.01 3.34
C MET A 265 6.76 -9.05 2.65
N SER A 266 5.44 -8.89 2.71
CA SER A 266 4.49 -9.79 2.06
C SER A 266 4.16 -9.35 0.64
N ASP A 267 4.26 -8.05 0.37
CA ASP A 267 3.96 -7.42 -0.90
C ASP A 267 5.07 -6.43 -1.27
N PHE A 268 5.31 -6.19 -2.55
CA PHE A 268 6.32 -5.20 -2.93
C PHE A 268 5.78 -3.75 -2.98
N GLY A 269 4.51 -3.53 -2.71
CA GLY A 269 3.91 -2.20 -2.49
C GLY A 269 4.26 -1.65 -1.10
N PRO A 270 3.75 -2.24 -0.01
CA PRO A 270 4.11 -1.82 1.35
C PRO A 270 5.51 -2.32 1.72
N LEU A 271 6.44 -1.39 1.90
CA LEU A 271 7.82 -1.68 2.25
C LEU A 271 8.09 -1.37 3.73
N GLY A 272 8.92 -2.18 4.38
CA GLY A 272 9.31 -1.93 5.77
C GLY A 272 10.47 -2.78 6.25
N GLY A 273 11.35 -2.18 7.05
CA GLY A 273 12.49 -2.90 7.60
C GLY A 273 13.53 -2.03 8.27
N GLU A 274 14.71 -2.57 8.44
CA GLU A 274 15.92 -1.85 8.84
C GLU A 274 16.70 -1.37 7.61
N ILE A 275 17.58 -0.39 7.81
CA ILE A 275 18.50 0.05 6.75
C ILE A 275 19.78 -0.76 6.82
N TYR A 276 20.15 -1.38 5.73
CA TYR A 276 21.38 -2.13 5.56
C TYR A 276 22.37 -1.40 4.66
N GLU A 277 23.65 -1.61 4.88
CA GLU A 277 24.75 -1.16 4.03
C GLU A 277 25.55 -2.35 3.56
N VAL A 278 25.99 -2.29 2.27
CA VAL A 278 26.87 -3.27 1.68
C VAL A 278 27.97 -2.56 0.85
N PRO A 279 29.23 -3.03 0.86
CA PRO A 279 30.25 -2.50 -0.04
C PRO A 279 29.82 -2.67 -1.50
N PHE A 280 30.05 -1.66 -2.35
CA PHE A 280 29.68 -1.75 -3.79
C PHE A 280 30.43 -2.87 -4.52
N GLY A 281 31.57 -3.32 -3.99
CA GLY A 281 32.29 -4.49 -4.47
C GLY A 281 31.63 -5.84 -4.15
N GLY A 282 30.57 -5.84 -3.36
CA GLY A 282 29.91 -7.04 -2.79
C GLY A 282 30.40 -7.35 -1.38
N GLY A 283 29.70 -8.23 -0.72
CA GLY A 283 30.00 -8.65 0.66
C GLY A 283 28.73 -8.90 1.48
N THR A 284 28.91 -9.09 2.79
CA THR A 284 27.79 -9.30 3.71
C THR A 284 27.18 -7.96 4.10
N PRO A 285 25.88 -7.75 3.90
CA PRO A 285 25.18 -6.55 4.35
C PRO A 285 25.21 -6.43 5.89
N VAL A 286 25.32 -5.19 6.35
CA VAL A 286 25.36 -4.85 7.78
C VAL A 286 24.25 -3.86 8.09
N SER A 287 23.43 -4.15 9.13
CA SER A 287 22.40 -3.21 9.56
C SER A 287 23.02 -1.91 10.10
N LEU A 288 22.60 -0.78 9.56
CA LEU A 288 22.91 0.56 10.06
C LEU A 288 21.98 1.00 11.20
N THR A 289 20.85 0.31 11.36
CA THR A 289 19.81 0.66 12.32
C THR A 289 19.38 -0.56 13.16
N PRO A 290 20.34 -1.28 13.77
CA PRO A 290 20.04 -2.53 14.49
C PRO A 290 19.12 -2.26 15.68
N GLY A 291 18.01 -3.03 15.75
CA GLY A 291 17.04 -2.92 16.83
C GLY A 291 16.20 -1.64 16.80
N PHE A 292 16.12 -0.97 15.68
CA PHE A 292 15.23 0.19 15.52
C PHE A 292 13.77 -0.20 15.78
N ARG A 293 13.10 0.53 16.67
CA ARG A 293 11.68 0.29 17.03
C ARG A 293 10.73 1.00 16.07
N GLY A 294 10.79 0.62 14.82
CA GLY A 294 10.00 1.12 13.72
C GLY A 294 10.32 0.35 12.45
N SER A 295 9.76 0.75 11.32
CA SER A 295 10.02 0.16 10.02
C SER A 295 10.29 1.28 9.02
N PHE A 296 11.50 1.32 8.46
CA PHE A 296 11.83 2.25 7.39
C PHE A 296 11.13 1.83 6.10
N ASN A 297 10.50 2.77 5.45
CA ASN A 297 9.82 2.56 4.17
C ASN A 297 10.33 3.49 3.05
N SER A 298 11.23 4.42 3.36
CA SER A 298 12.00 5.17 2.36
C SER A 298 13.36 5.55 2.89
N ILE A 299 14.34 5.71 1.99
CA ILE A 299 15.70 6.15 2.30
C ILE A 299 16.24 7.09 1.24
N LEU A 300 17.00 8.09 1.69
CA LEU A 300 17.62 9.05 0.78
C LEU A 300 18.90 9.66 1.38
N TRP A 301 19.86 9.95 0.51
CA TRP A 301 21.05 10.70 0.86
C TRP A 301 20.85 12.20 0.62
N ARG A 302 21.34 13.05 1.55
CA ARG A 302 21.50 14.48 1.36
C ARG A 302 22.92 14.88 1.75
N GLY A 303 23.73 15.16 0.74
CA GLY A 303 25.16 15.21 0.96
C GLY A 303 25.71 13.91 1.55
N LYS A 304 26.34 13.96 2.71
CA LYS A 304 26.84 12.78 3.43
C LYS A 304 25.89 12.22 4.49
N GLN A 305 24.74 12.84 4.68
CA GLN A 305 23.77 12.44 5.68
C GLN A 305 22.73 11.50 5.06
N LEU A 306 22.56 10.32 5.66
CA LEU A 306 21.50 9.39 5.32
C LEU A 306 20.25 9.74 6.15
N TYR A 307 19.12 9.80 5.49
CA TYR A 307 17.80 9.93 6.09
C TYR A 307 16.92 8.75 5.68
N GLY A 308 15.96 8.41 6.54
CA GLY A 308 14.88 7.51 6.20
C GLY A 308 13.56 8.04 6.75
N THR A 309 12.47 7.79 6.04
CA THR A 309 11.13 7.90 6.62
C THR A 309 10.77 6.55 7.21
N ALA A 310 10.14 6.55 8.38
CA ALA A 310 9.79 5.33 9.10
C ALA A 310 8.41 5.43 9.72
N ILE A 311 7.70 4.31 9.76
CA ILE A 311 6.53 4.11 10.61
C ILE A 311 7.05 3.75 12.01
N MET A 312 6.58 4.46 13.04
CA MET A 312 6.96 4.26 14.43
C MET A 312 5.72 4.19 15.31
N VAL A 313 5.21 2.98 15.53
CA VAL A 313 3.98 2.67 16.29
C VAL A 313 2.75 3.32 15.63
N ASP A 314 2.42 4.54 16.00
CA ASP A 314 1.22 5.29 15.59
C ASP A 314 1.53 6.57 14.80
N ARG A 315 2.76 6.71 14.30
CA ARG A 315 3.22 7.93 13.63
C ARG A 315 4.20 7.70 12.52
N VAL A 316 4.30 8.64 11.64
CA VAL A 316 5.38 8.71 10.65
C VAL A 316 6.49 9.62 11.18
N ALA A 317 7.73 9.25 10.93
CA ALA A 317 8.91 9.97 11.38
C ALA A 317 9.95 10.09 10.27
N LEU A 318 10.59 11.26 10.17
CA LEU A 318 11.84 11.44 9.44
C LEU A 318 13.00 11.20 10.40
N VAL A 319 13.90 10.31 10.05
CA VAL A 319 14.99 9.83 10.91
C VAL A 319 16.33 10.07 10.22
N ALA A 320 17.23 10.75 10.89
CA ALA A 320 18.63 10.86 10.46
C ALA A 320 19.42 9.65 10.98
N VAL A 321 20.21 9.02 10.11
CA VAL A 321 21.01 7.83 10.41
C VAL A 321 22.50 8.19 10.40
N ASP A 322 23.19 7.94 11.51
CA ASP A 322 24.65 7.99 11.59
C ASP A 322 25.20 6.61 11.22
N ALA A 323 25.57 6.45 9.95
CA ALA A 323 26.06 5.17 9.43
C ALA A 323 27.32 4.67 10.14
N ALA A 324 28.22 5.57 10.56
CA ALA A 324 29.47 5.20 11.23
C ALA A 324 29.23 4.68 12.66
N LYS A 325 28.28 5.30 13.38
CA LYS A 325 27.94 4.90 14.75
C LYS A 325 26.80 3.88 14.81
N ARG A 326 26.09 3.67 13.68
CA ARG A 326 24.88 2.84 13.59
C ARG A 326 23.81 3.29 14.60
N THR A 327 23.56 4.59 14.65
CA THR A 327 22.56 5.19 15.52
C THR A 327 21.58 6.04 14.73
N THR A 328 20.40 6.21 15.28
CA THR A 328 19.32 6.97 14.67
C THR A 328 18.93 8.15 15.54
N ARG A 329 18.44 9.22 14.89
CA ARG A 329 17.85 10.38 15.56
C ARG A 329 16.63 10.85 14.80
N THR A 330 15.46 10.79 15.43
CA THR A 330 14.24 11.38 14.88
C THR A 330 14.40 12.88 14.73
N VAL A 331 14.16 13.41 13.55
CA VAL A 331 14.29 14.84 13.24
C VAL A 331 12.94 15.51 13.02
N TRP A 332 11.92 14.76 12.70
CA TRP A 332 10.51 15.17 12.65
C TRP A 332 9.62 13.95 12.89
N SER A 333 8.47 14.11 13.53
CA SER A 333 7.52 13.04 13.71
C SER A 333 6.13 13.57 14.07
N GLU A 334 5.09 13.04 13.41
CA GLU A 334 3.68 13.39 13.64
C GLU A 334 2.78 12.15 13.58
N PRO A 335 1.64 12.13 14.32
CA PRO A 335 0.66 11.04 14.27
C PRO A 335 -0.26 11.18 13.05
N VAL A 336 0.32 11.16 11.87
CA VAL A 336 -0.33 11.37 10.56
C VAL A 336 0.16 10.33 9.57
N THR A 337 -0.54 10.20 8.46
CA THR A 337 0.00 9.57 7.26
C THR A 337 0.73 10.65 6.45
N ALA A 338 1.88 10.31 5.89
CA ALA A 338 2.65 11.19 5.03
C ALA A 338 2.74 10.58 3.63
N ASN A 339 2.30 11.35 2.60
CA ASN A 339 2.29 10.95 1.19
C ASN A 339 1.57 9.60 0.91
N ALA A 340 0.49 9.33 1.61
CA ALA A 340 -0.37 8.17 1.42
C ALA A 340 0.39 6.84 1.23
N ALA A 341 0.54 6.37 0.00
CA ALA A 341 1.18 5.08 -0.29
C ALA A 341 2.72 5.09 -0.19
N GLU A 342 3.38 6.24 -0.34
CA GLU A 342 4.85 6.31 -0.38
C GLU A 342 5.48 6.65 0.98
N SER A 343 4.69 7.09 1.95
CA SER A 343 5.09 7.47 3.33
C SER A 343 6.46 8.16 3.38
N SER A 344 6.68 9.15 2.50
CA SER A 344 7.98 9.78 2.35
C SER A 344 7.94 11.28 2.66
N VAL A 345 9.01 11.78 3.29
CA VAL A 345 9.25 13.21 3.46
C VAL A 345 10.28 13.65 2.43
N ALA A 346 9.89 14.56 1.53
CA ALA A 346 10.79 15.14 0.56
C ALA A 346 11.74 16.16 1.23
N LEU A 347 13.04 16.14 0.86
CA LEU A 347 14.07 17.00 1.43
C LEU A 347 14.81 17.80 0.36
N SER A 348 15.12 19.07 0.67
CA SER A 348 16.07 19.88 -0.11
C SER A 348 17.46 19.22 -0.17
N ALA A 349 18.31 19.62 -1.12
CA ALA A 349 19.63 19.03 -1.30
C ALA A 349 20.53 19.16 -0.04
N ASP A 350 20.37 20.21 0.74
CA ASP A 350 21.09 20.43 1.99
C ASP A 350 20.42 19.79 3.23
N GLY A 351 19.24 19.16 3.05
CA GLY A 351 18.48 18.51 4.11
C GLY A 351 17.84 19.44 5.14
N ARG A 352 17.77 20.75 4.89
CA ARG A 352 17.26 21.74 5.86
C ARG A 352 15.78 22.03 5.70
N VAL A 353 15.25 21.92 4.49
CA VAL A 353 13.85 22.14 4.16
C VAL A 353 13.21 20.80 3.83
N GLY A 354 12.08 20.52 4.47
CA GLY A 354 11.27 19.36 4.21
C GLY A 354 9.91 19.73 3.62
N ALA A 355 9.28 18.79 2.97
CA ALA A 355 7.87 18.85 2.57
C ALA A 355 7.23 17.47 2.60
N ALA A 356 5.96 17.40 2.99
CA ALA A 356 5.16 16.19 2.96
C ALA A 356 3.69 16.52 2.70
N VAL A 357 2.95 15.60 2.10
CA VAL A 357 1.48 15.60 2.14
C VAL A 357 1.08 14.88 3.42
N VAL A 358 0.32 15.52 4.27
CA VAL A 358 -0.12 14.92 5.53
C VAL A 358 -1.63 14.91 5.63
N GLU A 359 -2.15 13.85 6.23
CA GLU A 359 -3.56 13.66 6.54
C GLU A 359 -3.74 12.80 7.79
N ASP A 360 -4.92 12.81 8.37
CA ASP A 360 -5.33 11.90 9.43
C ASP A 360 -6.81 11.51 9.26
N PHE A 361 -7.37 10.74 10.20
CA PHE A 361 -8.78 10.30 10.09
C PHE A 361 -9.80 11.44 10.04
N GLY A 362 -9.49 12.60 10.63
CA GLY A 362 -10.40 13.75 10.71
C GLY A 362 -10.07 14.90 9.79
N HIS A 363 -8.87 14.93 9.20
CA HIS A 363 -8.38 16.04 8.39
C HIS A 363 -7.90 15.57 7.03
N ALA A 364 -8.50 16.14 5.99
CA ALA A 364 -8.18 15.87 4.59
C ALA A 364 -6.74 16.28 4.23
N PRO A 365 -6.15 15.71 3.15
CA PRO A 365 -4.77 15.93 2.77
C PRO A 365 -4.40 17.40 2.64
N LYS A 366 -3.24 17.78 3.15
CA LYS A 366 -2.61 19.09 2.97
C LYS A 366 -1.10 18.96 2.82
N ILE A 367 -0.48 19.91 2.14
CA ILE A 367 0.97 19.99 2.07
C ILE A 367 1.48 20.76 3.27
N ILE A 368 2.44 20.17 3.98
CA ILE A 368 3.28 20.88 4.96
C ILE A 368 4.67 21.05 4.36
N ALA A 369 5.30 22.21 4.59
CA ALA A 369 6.66 22.47 4.15
C ALA A 369 7.36 23.48 5.07
N GLY A 370 8.69 23.52 5.01
CA GLY A 370 9.50 24.48 5.75
C GLY A 370 10.76 23.89 6.36
N PRO A 371 11.46 24.68 7.18
CA PRO A 371 12.64 24.22 7.92
C PRO A 371 12.31 23.03 8.82
N ILE A 372 13.13 21.99 8.82
CA ILE A 372 12.98 20.86 9.72
C ILE A 372 13.47 21.24 11.12
N PRO A 373 12.72 20.94 12.20
CA PRO A 373 11.47 20.17 12.25
C PRO A 373 10.18 21.01 12.16
N GLN A 374 10.22 22.30 11.89
CA GLN A 374 9.06 23.21 11.92
C GLN A 374 8.38 23.36 10.56
N MET A 375 7.99 22.23 9.93
CA MET A 375 7.15 22.27 8.74
C MET A 375 5.74 22.74 9.11
N VAL A 376 5.16 23.62 8.30
CA VAL A 376 3.81 24.17 8.50
C VAL A 376 2.95 23.96 7.27
N ALA A 377 1.62 23.96 7.44
CA ALA A 377 0.69 23.86 6.33
C ALA A 377 0.88 25.03 5.36
N ILE A 378 0.96 24.72 4.08
CA ILE A 378 1.10 25.70 2.98
C ILE A 378 -0.01 25.59 1.94
N THR A 379 -0.91 24.62 2.06
CA THR A 379 -2.13 24.49 1.26
C THR A 379 -3.35 24.47 2.14
N HIS A 380 -4.48 24.99 1.62
CA HIS A 380 -5.74 25.19 2.33
C HIS A 380 -6.96 24.75 1.52
N ASP A 381 -6.74 24.01 0.45
CA ASP A 381 -7.80 23.59 -0.50
C ASP A 381 -8.86 22.70 0.19
N ASN A 382 -8.48 21.99 1.24
CA ASN A 382 -9.32 21.05 1.98
C ASN A 382 -9.72 21.53 3.40
N ASP A 383 -9.41 22.75 3.81
CA ASP A 383 -9.64 23.22 5.20
C ASP A 383 -11.11 23.10 5.65
N ALA A 384 -12.05 23.16 4.70
CA ALA A 384 -13.47 22.94 4.98
C ALA A 384 -13.85 21.46 5.15
N LEU A 385 -12.96 20.55 4.81
CA LEU A 385 -13.17 19.10 4.90
C LEU A 385 -12.55 18.58 6.20
N THR A 386 -13.24 18.82 7.32
CA THR A 386 -12.85 18.31 8.63
C THR A 386 -13.99 17.51 9.21
N VAL A 387 -13.69 16.35 9.79
CA VAL A 387 -14.65 15.51 10.47
C VAL A 387 -14.21 15.36 11.93
N GLU A 388 -15.09 15.73 12.86
CA GLU A 388 -14.82 15.53 14.28
C GLU A 388 -15.05 14.07 14.64
N LEU A 389 -13.99 13.40 15.09
CA LEU A 389 -13.96 12.01 15.50
C LEU A 389 -13.33 11.85 16.88
N ASP A 390 -13.74 10.82 17.61
CA ASP A 390 -13.07 10.36 18.82
C ASP A 390 -12.05 9.29 18.43
N VAL A 391 -10.77 9.65 18.33
CA VAL A 391 -9.67 8.81 17.84
C VAL A 391 -8.71 8.47 18.95
N HIS A 392 -8.45 7.18 19.14
CA HIS A 392 -7.50 6.66 20.13
C HIS A 392 -6.46 5.76 19.47
N SER A 393 -5.19 6.02 19.74
CA SER A 393 -4.11 5.03 19.55
C SER A 393 -4.13 4.11 20.76
N VAL A 394 -4.79 2.95 20.63
CA VAL A 394 -4.91 1.94 21.69
C VAL A 394 -3.64 1.11 21.74
N GLN A 395 -3.09 0.91 22.93
CA GLN A 395 -1.94 0.04 23.14
C GLN A 395 -2.27 -1.02 24.19
N TRP A 396 -1.84 -2.26 23.93
CA TRP A 396 -2.05 -3.37 24.85
C TRP A 396 -0.90 -4.37 24.81
N LYS A 397 -0.86 -5.28 25.76
CA LYS A 397 0.10 -6.39 25.80
C LYS A 397 -0.56 -7.67 25.30
N SER A 398 0.12 -8.39 24.41
CA SER A 398 -0.28 -9.72 23.95
C SER A 398 0.95 -10.60 23.79
N ASP A 399 0.99 -11.75 24.46
CA ASP A 399 2.08 -12.73 24.42
C ASP A 399 3.50 -12.11 24.58
N GLY A 400 3.61 -11.05 25.38
CA GLY A 400 4.88 -10.35 25.63
C GLY A 400 5.22 -9.22 24.65
N PHE A 401 4.47 -9.06 23.57
CA PHE A 401 4.60 -7.93 22.67
C PHE A 401 3.77 -6.71 23.12
N ASP A 402 4.25 -5.51 22.81
CA ASP A 402 3.44 -4.31 22.77
C ASP A 402 2.71 -4.31 21.44
N VAL A 403 1.41 -4.18 21.44
CA VAL A 403 0.58 -4.13 20.23
C VAL A 403 -0.14 -2.79 20.18
N GLN A 404 -0.37 -2.26 18.99
CA GLN A 404 -1.07 -0.99 18.79
C GLN A 404 -2.22 -1.19 17.80
N GLY A 405 -3.27 -0.38 17.93
CA GLY A 405 -4.36 -0.27 16.97
C GLY A 405 -5.08 1.04 17.12
N TRP A 406 -5.89 1.39 16.13
CA TRP A 406 -6.70 2.59 16.13
C TRP A 406 -8.14 2.26 16.51
N LEU A 407 -8.70 3.02 17.46
CA LEU A 407 -10.12 2.98 17.79
C LEU A 407 -10.73 4.32 17.43
N ILE A 408 -11.70 4.31 16.53
CA ILE A 408 -12.34 5.52 16.00
C ILE A 408 -13.84 5.44 16.22
N GLY A 409 -14.41 6.49 16.77
CA GLY A 409 -15.84 6.57 17.04
C GLY A 409 -16.39 7.99 16.93
N PRO A 410 -17.68 8.18 17.22
CA PRO A 410 -18.32 9.49 17.15
C PRO A 410 -17.79 10.41 18.26
N ALA A 411 -17.42 11.66 17.91
CA ALA A 411 -16.92 12.67 18.83
C ALA A 411 -17.94 13.00 19.95
N SER A 412 -19.23 12.95 19.64
CA SER A 412 -20.31 13.17 20.61
C SER A 412 -21.12 11.90 20.84
N ARG A 413 -21.33 11.55 22.12
CA ARG A 413 -21.98 10.30 22.54
C ARG A 413 -23.04 10.56 23.59
N PRO A 414 -24.29 10.13 23.37
CA PRO A 414 -25.31 10.09 24.44
C PRO A 414 -24.86 9.19 25.60
N ALA A 415 -25.04 9.65 26.82
CA ALA A 415 -24.71 8.86 28.03
C ALA A 415 -25.50 7.55 28.07
N GLY A 416 -24.81 6.45 28.37
CA GLY A 416 -25.41 5.12 28.53
C GLY A 416 -25.75 4.38 27.24
N LYS A 417 -25.50 4.97 26.06
CA LYS A 417 -25.64 4.27 24.79
C LYS A 417 -24.40 3.39 24.51
N LEU A 418 -24.64 2.12 24.19
CA LEU A 418 -23.61 1.22 23.65
C LEU A 418 -23.69 1.19 22.13
N TYR A 419 -22.52 1.03 21.49
CA TYR A 419 -22.37 1.08 20.05
C TYR A 419 -21.86 -0.25 19.48
N PRO A 420 -22.33 -0.66 18.30
CA PRO A 420 -21.70 -1.75 17.58
C PRO A 420 -20.28 -1.35 17.15
N MET A 421 -19.41 -2.34 17.00
CA MET A 421 -18.04 -2.12 16.51
C MET A 421 -17.72 -3.06 15.36
N ILE A 422 -17.05 -2.51 14.34
CA ILE A 422 -16.43 -3.28 13.26
C ILE A 422 -14.94 -3.33 13.50
N VAL A 423 -14.41 -4.53 13.60
CA VAL A 423 -12.97 -4.79 13.62
C VAL A 423 -12.49 -4.90 12.18
N HIS A 424 -11.66 -3.97 11.73
CA HIS A 424 -11.07 -4.00 10.39
C HIS A 424 -9.63 -4.48 10.45
N VAL A 425 -9.34 -5.60 9.82
CA VAL A 425 -8.00 -6.20 9.76
C VAL A 425 -7.37 -5.90 8.40
N HIS A 426 -6.21 -5.25 8.42
CA HIS A 426 -5.48 -4.91 7.19
C HIS A 426 -4.90 -6.14 6.48
N GLY A 427 -4.62 -5.98 5.19
CA GLY A 427 -3.90 -6.95 4.36
C GLY A 427 -2.40 -7.01 4.63
N GLY A 428 -1.69 -7.68 3.79
CA GLY A 428 -0.27 -7.93 3.92
C GLY A 428 0.01 -9.41 4.18
N PRO A 429 0.53 -9.83 5.36
CA PRO A 429 0.44 -9.24 6.70
C PRO A 429 1.44 -8.12 7.02
N SER A 430 2.47 -7.96 6.22
CA SER A 430 3.54 -6.98 6.43
C SER A 430 3.12 -5.60 5.94
N ALA A 431 2.19 -4.96 6.65
CA ALA A 431 1.68 -3.62 6.41
C ALA A 431 1.41 -2.91 7.75
N ALA A 432 0.80 -1.75 7.75
CA ALA A 432 0.28 -1.10 8.96
C ALA A 432 -0.87 -0.16 8.62
N VAL A 433 -1.86 -0.08 9.49
CA VAL A 433 -2.88 0.95 9.43
C VAL A 433 -2.29 2.26 9.94
N LEU A 434 -2.31 3.27 9.09
CA LEU A 434 -2.00 4.66 9.41
C LEU A 434 -3.27 5.51 9.30
N PRO A 435 -3.34 6.67 9.97
CA PRO A 435 -4.51 7.55 9.89
C PRO A 435 -4.69 8.10 8.47
N LEU A 436 -5.81 7.80 7.82
CA LEU A 436 -6.12 8.19 6.46
C LEU A 436 -7.50 8.84 6.40
N PHE A 437 -7.63 10.03 5.83
CA PHE A 437 -8.90 10.71 5.60
C PHE A 437 -9.66 10.14 4.40
N GLY A 438 -8.89 9.83 3.36
CA GLY A 438 -9.42 9.34 2.09
C GLY A 438 -10.04 7.95 2.16
N THR A 439 -10.41 7.43 1.02
CA THR A 439 -10.91 6.06 0.89
C THR A 439 -9.78 5.08 1.19
N ASP A 440 -9.97 4.25 2.20
CA ASP A 440 -9.12 3.09 2.40
C ASP A 440 -9.43 2.06 1.30
N TYR A 441 -8.38 1.58 0.62
CA TYR A 441 -8.53 0.64 -0.50
C TYR A 441 -9.20 -0.67 -0.08
N SER A 442 -9.02 -1.08 1.16
CA SER A 442 -9.61 -2.31 1.67
C SER A 442 -11.02 -2.11 2.23
N LEU A 443 -11.38 -0.91 2.65
CA LEU A 443 -12.72 -0.55 3.10
C LEU A 443 -13.62 -0.06 1.96
N TYR A 444 -13.05 0.38 0.85
CA TYR A 444 -13.74 1.02 -0.29
C TYR A 444 -14.59 2.23 0.09
N THR A 445 -14.42 2.73 1.30
CA THR A 445 -15.07 3.92 1.86
C THR A 445 -14.13 4.55 2.88
N THR A 446 -14.54 5.68 3.44
CA THR A 446 -13.77 6.35 4.48
C THR A 446 -14.14 5.82 5.86
N VAL A 447 -13.20 5.87 6.80
CA VAL A 447 -13.47 5.47 8.20
C VAL A 447 -14.59 6.31 8.80
N HIS A 448 -14.68 7.59 8.46
CA HIS A 448 -15.72 8.46 9.00
C HIS A 448 -17.14 8.11 8.47
N GLU A 449 -17.29 7.53 7.27
CA GLU A 449 -18.59 7.01 6.81
C GLU A 449 -19.11 5.93 7.76
N TRP A 450 -18.26 4.99 8.17
CA TRP A 450 -18.64 3.96 9.14
C TRP A 450 -19.04 4.54 10.48
N VAL A 451 -18.33 5.57 10.95
CA VAL A 451 -18.69 6.27 12.20
C VAL A 451 -20.03 7.01 12.06
N LEU A 452 -20.30 7.62 10.91
CA LEU A 452 -21.61 8.27 10.63
C LEU A 452 -22.76 7.27 10.56
N HIS A 453 -22.51 6.03 10.11
CA HIS A 453 -23.46 4.93 10.20
C HIS A 453 -23.72 4.44 11.66
N GLY A 454 -22.94 4.94 12.60
CA GLY A 454 -23.12 4.65 14.03
C GLY A 454 -22.25 3.52 14.56
N TYR A 455 -21.19 3.14 13.84
CA TYR A 455 -20.22 2.14 14.27
C TYR A 455 -19.01 2.77 14.95
N TYR A 456 -18.41 2.04 15.89
CA TYR A 456 -16.99 2.18 16.18
C TYR A 456 -16.20 1.36 15.17
N MET A 457 -15.05 1.88 14.75
CA MET A 457 -14.05 1.15 13.96
C MET A 457 -12.85 0.84 14.83
N PHE A 458 -12.47 -0.43 14.92
CA PHE A 458 -11.23 -0.85 15.55
C PHE A 458 -10.30 -1.45 14.50
N MET A 459 -9.13 -0.84 14.32
CA MET A 459 -8.17 -1.18 13.27
C MET A 459 -6.84 -1.57 13.95
N PRO A 460 -6.66 -2.85 14.33
CA PRO A 460 -5.46 -3.31 14.99
C PRO A 460 -4.29 -3.43 14.01
N ASN A 461 -3.06 -3.21 14.52
CA ASN A 461 -1.79 -3.57 13.90
C ASN A 461 -1.21 -4.78 14.67
N PRO A 462 -1.66 -6.02 14.39
CA PRO A 462 -1.19 -7.22 15.09
C PRO A 462 0.28 -7.52 14.76
N ARG A 463 0.91 -8.47 15.50
CA ARG A 463 2.25 -8.94 15.13
C ARG A 463 2.28 -9.38 13.66
N GLY A 464 3.38 -9.10 12.96
CA GLY A 464 3.49 -9.17 11.51
C GLY A 464 3.46 -7.78 10.88
N SER A 465 2.74 -6.82 11.49
CA SER A 465 2.65 -5.44 11.00
C SER A 465 3.98 -4.69 11.12
N PHE A 466 4.10 -3.63 10.31
CA PHE A 466 5.20 -2.67 10.41
C PHE A 466 5.02 -1.69 11.58
N GLY A 467 6.10 -0.97 11.91
CA GLY A 467 6.09 0.14 12.86
C GLY A 467 6.62 -0.19 14.25
N GLN A 468 6.91 -1.45 14.59
CA GLN A 468 7.38 -1.84 15.91
C GLN A 468 8.73 -2.60 15.90
N GLY A 469 9.41 -2.60 14.74
CA GLY A 469 10.72 -3.20 14.53
C GLY A 469 10.66 -4.64 14.04
N ASN A 470 11.81 -5.16 13.56
CA ASN A 470 11.92 -6.45 12.90
C ASN A 470 11.43 -7.64 13.72
N ALA A 471 11.62 -7.62 15.05
CA ALA A 471 11.15 -8.72 15.91
C ALA A 471 9.63 -8.85 15.87
N PHE A 472 8.90 -7.72 15.83
CA PHE A 472 7.45 -7.70 15.76
C PHE A 472 6.94 -8.07 14.36
N SER A 473 7.53 -7.49 13.31
CA SER A 473 7.15 -7.78 11.92
C SER A 473 7.38 -9.25 11.53
N ARG A 474 8.32 -9.93 12.16
CA ARG A 474 8.63 -11.33 11.90
C ARG A 474 7.93 -12.32 12.84
N ALA A 475 7.14 -11.83 13.79
CA ALA A 475 6.59 -12.68 14.87
C ALA A 475 5.41 -13.55 14.42
N ASN A 476 4.89 -13.38 13.19
CA ASN A 476 3.88 -14.25 12.59
C ASN A 476 4.46 -15.30 11.61
N ILE A 477 5.79 -15.35 11.43
CA ILE A 477 6.43 -16.40 10.63
C ILE A 477 6.12 -17.76 11.25
N LYS A 478 5.56 -18.69 10.46
CA LYS A 478 5.07 -20.03 10.88
C LYS A 478 3.95 -19.99 11.95
N ASP A 479 3.29 -18.84 12.12
CA ASP A 479 2.23 -18.65 13.14
C ASP A 479 1.06 -17.81 12.60
N LEU A 480 0.77 -17.91 11.28
CA LEU A 480 -0.34 -17.20 10.65
C LEU A 480 -1.68 -17.67 11.25
N GLY A 481 -2.54 -16.74 11.66
CA GLY A 481 -3.78 -17.05 12.38
C GLY A 481 -3.55 -17.48 13.85
N GLY A 482 -2.31 -17.46 14.35
CA GLY A 482 -1.96 -17.78 15.72
C GLY A 482 -1.82 -16.56 16.63
N GLY A 483 -0.61 -16.04 16.76
CA GLY A 483 -0.32 -14.88 17.61
C GLY A 483 -1.01 -13.60 17.14
N ASP A 484 -1.03 -13.35 15.84
CA ASP A 484 -1.72 -12.22 15.23
C ASP A 484 -3.23 -12.23 15.51
N PHE A 485 -3.87 -13.40 15.46
CA PHE A 485 -5.29 -13.51 15.85
C PHE A 485 -5.49 -13.25 17.35
N ARG A 486 -4.60 -13.75 18.24
CA ARG A 486 -4.65 -13.44 19.68
C ARG A 486 -4.45 -11.96 19.95
N ASP A 487 -3.59 -11.29 19.19
CA ASP A 487 -3.41 -9.82 19.29
C ASP A 487 -4.71 -9.08 18.96
N ILE A 488 -5.42 -9.48 17.90
CA ILE A 488 -6.71 -8.91 17.52
C ILE A 488 -7.74 -9.11 18.63
N MET A 489 -7.89 -10.33 19.12
CA MET A 489 -8.89 -10.65 20.14
C MET A 489 -8.66 -9.90 21.45
N SER A 490 -7.41 -9.84 21.92
CA SER A 490 -7.06 -9.06 23.12
C SER A 490 -7.12 -7.55 22.91
N GLY A 491 -6.95 -7.10 21.65
CA GLY A 491 -7.15 -5.71 21.26
C GLY A 491 -8.62 -5.26 21.34
N ILE A 492 -9.57 -6.12 20.98
CA ILE A 492 -11.00 -5.87 21.18
C ILE A 492 -11.28 -5.65 22.68
N ASP A 493 -10.76 -6.51 23.55
CA ASP A 493 -10.91 -6.36 25.02
C ASP A 493 -10.29 -5.07 25.56
N ALA A 494 -9.23 -4.56 24.90
CA ALA A 494 -8.63 -3.27 25.24
C ALA A 494 -9.50 -2.09 24.76
N ALA A 495 -10.07 -2.17 23.56
CA ALA A 495 -10.96 -1.15 23.00
C ALA A 495 -12.26 -0.99 23.83
N GLU A 496 -12.84 -2.08 24.29
CA GLU A 496 -14.05 -2.09 25.14
C GLU A 496 -13.87 -1.40 26.49
N LYS A 497 -12.63 -1.30 26.98
CA LYS A 497 -12.31 -0.56 28.22
C LYS A 497 -12.25 0.94 28.02
N ILE A 498 -12.13 1.40 26.79
CA ILE A 498 -11.93 2.82 26.42
C ILE A 498 -13.24 3.43 25.95
N ALA A 499 -14.05 2.68 25.20
CA ALA A 499 -15.25 3.18 24.56
C ALA A 499 -16.49 2.33 24.91
N PRO A 500 -17.72 2.90 24.81
CA PRO A 500 -18.96 2.21 25.13
C PRO A 500 -19.38 1.24 24.01
N ILE A 501 -18.61 0.18 23.83
CA ILE A 501 -18.82 -0.84 22.81
C ILE A 501 -19.75 -1.93 23.34
N ASP A 502 -20.62 -2.42 22.48
CA ASP A 502 -21.50 -3.56 22.75
C ASP A 502 -20.84 -4.85 22.22
N ASP A 503 -20.27 -5.65 23.10
CA ASP A 503 -19.62 -6.94 22.76
C ASP A 503 -20.57 -7.94 22.08
N LYS A 504 -21.88 -7.74 22.17
CA LYS A 504 -22.87 -8.56 21.46
C LYS A 504 -23.10 -8.12 20.02
N ARG A 505 -22.55 -7.00 19.61
CA ARG A 505 -22.69 -6.40 18.27
C ARG A 505 -21.35 -6.09 17.66
N LEU A 506 -20.49 -7.11 17.59
CA LEU A 506 -19.19 -7.04 16.92
C LEU A 506 -19.31 -7.60 15.51
N GLY A 507 -18.78 -6.85 14.54
CA GLY A 507 -18.52 -7.30 13.17
C GLY A 507 -17.03 -7.39 12.91
N ILE A 508 -16.64 -8.17 11.90
CA ILE A 508 -15.25 -8.23 11.44
C ILE A 508 -15.20 -8.06 9.93
N HIS A 509 -14.25 -7.25 9.45
CA HIS A 509 -13.99 -6.98 8.05
C HIS A 509 -12.49 -7.07 7.78
N GLY A 510 -12.13 -7.51 6.57
CA GLY A 510 -10.75 -7.47 6.10
C GLY A 510 -10.66 -7.85 4.63
N HIS A 511 -9.57 -7.42 4.00
CA HIS A 511 -9.24 -7.70 2.61
C HIS A 511 -7.88 -8.39 2.53
N SER A 512 -7.66 -9.26 1.52
CA SER A 512 -6.39 -9.95 1.34
C SER A 512 -6.03 -10.85 2.54
N TYR A 513 -4.87 -10.69 3.14
CA TYR A 513 -4.55 -11.33 4.42
C TYR A 513 -5.59 -11.01 5.50
N GLY A 514 -6.13 -9.79 5.53
CA GLY A 514 -7.26 -9.44 6.40
C GLY A 514 -8.50 -10.26 6.11
N GLY A 515 -8.79 -10.57 4.84
CA GLY A 515 -9.85 -11.49 4.42
C GLY A 515 -9.61 -12.93 4.88
N PHE A 516 -8.36 -13.41 4.81
CA PHE A 516 -7.95 -14.66 5.44
C PHE A 516 -8.25 -14.63 6.95
N MET A 517 -7.85 -13.56 7.64
CA MET A 517 -8.06 -13.43 9.09
C MET A 517 -9.55 -13.40 9.46
N VAL A 518 -10.41 -12.81 8.61
CA VAL A 518 -11.86 -12.89 8.78
C VAL A 518 -12.35 -14.33 8.66
N MET A 519 -11.95 -15.06 7.61
CA MET A 519 -12.31 -16.48 7.42
C MET A 519 -11.78 -17.35 8.57
N TRP A 520 -10.56 -17.06 9.04
CA TRP A 520 -9.97 -17.70 10.22
C TRP A 520 -10.79 -17.42 11.48
N ALA A 521 -11.13 -16.17 11.72
CA ALA A 521 -11.89 -15.76 12.91
C ALA A 521 -13.26 -16.47 12.98
N VAL A 522 -14.04 -16.47 11.90
CA VAL A 522 -15.38 -17.10 11.91
C VAL A 522 -15.34 -18.62 12.07
N THR A 523 -14.19 -19.25 11.74
CA THR A 523 -13.97 -20.69 11.99
C THR A 523 -13.42 -21.02 13.38
N HIS A 524 -12.94 -20.01 14.14
CA HIS A 524 -12.26 -20.22 15.44
C HIS A 524 -12.94 -19.52 16.64
N THR A 525 -13.88 -18.58 16.40
CA THR A 525 -14.66 -17.93 17.46
C THR A 525 -16.08 -17.63 17.03
N ASN A 526 -17.00 -17.50 17.98
CA ASN A 526 -18.38 -17.06 17.76
C ASN A 526 -18.62 -15.63 18.31
N ARG A 527 -17.55 -14.86 18.57
CA ARG A 527 -17.66 -13.49 19.12
C ARG A 527 -18.27 -12.51 18.12
N PHE A 528 -18.07 -12.74 16.82
CA PHE A 528 -18.57 -11.86 15.77
C PHE A 528 -19.99 -12.26 15.32
N ARG A 529 -20.88 -11.26 15.25
CA ARG A 529 -22.27 -11.44 14.79
C ARG A 529 -22.38 -11.54 13.28
N THR A 530 -21.43 -10.94 12.57
CA THR A 530 -21.34 -10.96 11.11
C THR A 530 -19.92 -10.66 10.67
N ALA A 531 -19.62 -11.03 9.42
CA ALA A 531 -18.30 -10.89 8.85
C ALA A 531 -18.35 -10.49 7.37
N VAL A 532 -17.32 -9.80 6.91
CA VAL A 532 -17.09 -9.51 5.49
C VAL A 532 -15.63 -9.82 5.15
N ALA A 533 -15.41 -10.76 4.24
CA ALA A 533 -14.08 -11.16 3.77
C ALA A 533 -13.91 -10.79 2.30
N GLY A 534 -13.04 -9.84 2.02
CA GLY A 534 -12.64 -9.45 0.66
C GLY A 534 -11.39 -10.18 0.22
N ALA A 535 -11.38 -10.79 -0.97
CA ALA A 535 -10.21 -11.44 -1.56
C ALA A 535 -9.37 -12.24 -0.54
N GLY A 536 -10.06 -13.03 0.33
CA GLY A 536 -9.42 -13.74 1.44
C GLY A 536 -8.99 -15.15 1.07
N ILE A 537 -7.95 -15.66 1.72
CA ILE A 537 -7.42 -17.01 1.50
C ILE A 537 -8.20 -17.99 2.38
N SER A 538 -8.94 -18.91 1.77
CA SER A 538 -9.72 -19.95 2.46
C SER A 538 -8.93 -21.22 2.70
N ASN A 539 -8.01 -21.54 1.80
CA ASN A 539 -7.29 -22.81 1.76
C ASN A 539 -5.88 -22.58 1.20
N TRP A 540 -4.90 -22.55 2.07
CA TRP A 540 -3.51 -22.31 1.71
C TRP A 540 -2.91 -23.36 0.78
N ILE A 541 -3.48 -24.58 0.74
CA ILE A 541 -3.03 -25.65 -0.17
C ILE A 541 -3.43 -25.34 -1.61
N SER A 542 -4.71 -25.04 -1.87
CA SER A 542 -5.16 -24.68 -3.22
C SER A 542 -4.63 -23.31 -3.64
N TYR A 543 -4.53 -22.37 -2.68
CA TYR A 543 -3.97 -21.05 -2.91
C TYR A 543 -2.54 -21.12 -3.46
N TYR A 544 -1.67 -21.99 -2.91
CA TYR A 544 -0.28 -22.14 -3.36
C TYR A 544 -0.16 -22.44 -4.86
N GLY A 545 -1.06 -23.24 -5.39
CA GLY A 545 -1.03 -23.66 -6.80
C GLY A 545 -1.85 -22.77 -7.76
N LEU A 546 -2.62 -21.80 -7.23
CA LEU A 546 -3.53 -20.99 -8.03
C LEU A 546 -3.09 -19.52 -8.15
N ASN A 547 -2.34 -19.00 -7.17
CA ASN A 547 -1.91 -17.60 -7.18
C ASN A 547 -0.71 -17.38 -8.12
N GLY A 548 -0.53 -16.13 -8.53
CA GLY A 548 0.58 -15.70 -9.39
C GLY A 548 1.83 -15.25 -8.63
N VAL A 549 1.88 -15.42 -7.31
CA VAL A 549 2.94 -14.85 -6.43
C VAL A 549 3.41 -15.85 -5.36
N ASP A 550 3.43 -17.15 -5.66
CA ASP A 550 3.67 -18.22 -4.69
C ASP A 550 5.00 -18.11 -3.92
N THR A 551 6.00 -17.42 -4.47
CA THR A 551 7.32 -17.28 -3.80
C THR A 551 7.28 -16.46 -2.50
N TRP A 552 6.27 -15.59 -2.30
CA TRP A 552 6.14 -14.82 -1.05
C TRP A 552 5.89 -15.72 0.18
N MET A 553 5.31 -16.89 -0.03
CA MET A 553 4.98 -17.79 1.06
C MET A 553 6.22 -18.46 1.68
N LEU A 554 7.30 -18.61 0.93
CA LEU A 554 8.50 -19.29 1.39
C LEU A 554 9.11 -18.69 2.68
N PRO A 555 9.29 -17.36 2.80
CA PRO A 555 9.78 -16.77 4.04
C PRO A 555 8.80 -16.91 5.22
N PHE A 556 7.50 -17.01 4.99
CA PHE A 556 6.49 -17.12 6.04
C PHE A 556 6.27 -18.57 6.49
N PHE A 557 6.26 -19.54 5.59
CA PHE A 557 6.06 -20.95 5.91
C PHE A 557 7.38 -21.70 6.15
N GLY A 558 8.47 -21.24 5.54
CA GLY A 558 9.80 -21.86 5.66
C GLY A 558 9.97 -23.14 4.83
N SER A 559 8.97 -23.52 4.04
CA SER A 559 8.96 -24.70 3.16
C SER A 559 7.90 -24.51 2.08
N SER A 560 8.08 -25.13 0.91
CA SER A 560 7.03 -25.16 -0.10
C SER A 560 5.86 -26.04 0.34
N MET A 561 4.69 -25.81 -0.23
CA MET A 561 3.52 -26.67 0.01
C MET A 561 3.76 -28.12 -0.47
N TYR A 562 4.58 -28.30 -1.50
CA TYR A 562 4.91 -29.63 -2.02
C TYR A 562 5.84 -30.42 -1.10
N ASP A 563 6.68 -29.74 -0.32
CA ASP A 563 7.60 -30.38 0.64
C ASP A 563 6.94 -30.65 2.00
N ASP A 564 6.10 -29.71 2.48
CA ASP A 564 5.37 -29.82 3.75
C ASP A 564 3.93 -29.29 3.65
N PRO A 565 3.00 -30.05 3.10
CA PRO A 565 1.58 -29.64 3.00
C PRO A 565 0.90 -29.50 4.37
N GLY A 566 1.49 -30.08 5.42
CA GLY A 566 0.91 -30.10 6.77
C GLY A 566 0.83 -28.70 7.39
N ILE A 567 1.87 -27.90 7.23
CA ILE A 567 1.90 -26.52 7.75
C ILE A 567 0.87 -25.61 7.07
N TYR A 568 0.62 -25.80 5.78
CA TYR A 568 -0.39 -25.06 5.01
C TYR A 568 -1.81 -25.46 5.42
N ARG A 569 -2.04 -26.78 5.58
CA ARG A 569 -3.34 -27.29 6.04
C ARG A 569 -3.69 -26.77 7.43
N ALA A 570 -2.74 -26.72 8.34
CA ALA A 570 -2.96 -26.34 9.73
C ALA A 570 -3.52 -24.91 9.88
N VAL A 571 -3.19 -24.00 8.95
CA VAL A 571 -3.65 -22.61 8.95
C VAL A 571 -4.74 -22.32 7.92
N SER A 572 -5.32 -23.35 7.28
CA SER A 572 -6.40 -23.19 6.31
C SER A 572 -7.77 -23.08 6.99
N PRO A 573 -8.50 -21.95 6.89
CA PRO A 573 -9.82 -21.78 7.49
C PRO A 573 -10.81 -22.85 7.09
N LEU A 574 -10.75 -23.33 5.84
CA LEU A 574 -11.67 -24.32 5.29
C LEU A 574 -11.66 -25.66 6.06
N GLU A 575 -10.54 -26.05 6.66
CA GLU A 575 -10.43 -27.26 7.48
C GLU A 575 -11.35 -27.22 8.73
N SER A 576 -11.71 -26.02 9.18
CA SER A 576 -12.57 -25.80 10.36
C SER A 576 -13.98 -25.30 10.01
N ILE A 577 -14.41 -25.39 8.75
CA ILE A 577 -15.69 -24.80 8.27
C ILE A 577 -16.93 -25.27 9.03
N LYS A 578 -16.96 -26.49 9.54
CA LYS A 578 -18.10 -27.04 10.32
C LYS A 578 -18.39 -26.28 11.63
N ARG A 579 -17.43 -25.45 12.08
CA ARG A 579 -17.58 -24.65 13.31
C ARG A 579 -18.26 -23.31 13.04
N VAL A 580 -18.34 -22.86 11.80
CA VAL A 580 -18.85 -21.52 11.45
C VAL A 580 -20.36 -21.42 11.77
N ARG A 581 -20.72 -20.28 12.36
CA ARG A 581 -22.12 -19.88 12.63
C ARG A 581 -22.37 -18.43 12.21
N THR A 582 -21.32 -17.69 11.94
CA THR A 582 -21.34 -16.24 11.66
C THR A 582 -21.72 -16.01 10.18
N PRO A 583 -22.82 -15.28 9.90
CA PRO A 583 -23.16 -14.83 8.56
C PRO A 583 -21.98 -14.09 7.92
N THR A 584 -21.59 -14.50 6.71
CA THR A 584 -20.37 -14.00 6.06
C THR A 584 -20.61 -13.59 4.62
N LEU A 585 -20.36 -12.32 4.28
CA LEU A 585 -20.30 -11.81 2.92
C LEU A 585 -18.88 -11.93 2.39
N LEU A 586 -18.77 -12.30 1.12
CA LEU A 586 -17.50 -12.42 0.39
C LEU A 586 -17.51 -11.50 -0.84
N TYR A 587 -16.37 -10.92 -1.18
CA TYR A 587 -16.19 -10.24 -2.46
C TYR A 587 -14.77 -10.42 -2.99
N THR A 588 -14.60 -10.35 -4.33
CA THR A 588 -13.31 -10.53 -4.99
C THR A 588 -13.35 -9.96 -6.42
N GLY A 589 -12.19 -9.68 -7.00
CA GLY A 589 -12.03 -9.38 -8.43
C GLY A 589 -12.01 -10.67 -9.26
N GLU A 590 -12.55 -10.62 -10.48
CA GLU A 590 -12.56 -11.76 -11.41
C GLU A 590 -11.15 -12.17 -11.83
N PHE A 591 -10.25 -11.22 -12.03
CA PHE A 591 -8.87 -11.42 -12.47
C PHE A 591 -7.84 -11.15 -11.37
N ASP A 592 -8.21 -11.47 -10.14
CA ASP A 592 -7.29 -11.41 -9.02
C ASP A 592 -6.23 -12.52 -9.14
N VAL A 593 -4.97 -12.12 -9.39
CA VAL A 593 -3.84 -13.05 -9.50
C VAL A 593 -3.10 -13.22 -8.19
N GLU A 594 -3.30 -12.30 -7.25
CA GLU A 594 -2.69 -12.37 -5.91
C GLU A 594 -3.48 -13.30 -5.00
N VAL A 595 -4.80 -13.09 -4.89
CA VAL A 595 -5.70 -14.04 -4.20
C VAL A 595 -6.82 -14.44 -5.14
N PRO A 596 -6.63 -15.50 -5.91
CA PRO A 596 -7.58 -15.94 -6.94
C PRO A 596 -9.01 -16.08 -6.43
N ALA A 597 -9.98 -15.68 -7.26
CA ALA A 597 -11.40 -15.66 -6.93
C ALA A 597 -11.90 -17.05 -6.44
N GLU A 598 -11.24 -18.12 -6.85
CA GLU A 598 -11.50 -19.51 -6.43
C GLU A 598 -11.43 -19.66 -4.90
N GLN A 599 -10.60 -18.90 -4.21
CA GLN A 599 -10.52 -18.92 -2.74
C GLN A 599 -11.85 -18.45 -2.11
N SER A 600 -12.46 -17.43 -2.67
CA SER A 600 -13.79 -16.95 -2.27
C SER A 600 -14.89 -17.93 -2.66
N PHE A 601 -14.82 -18.57 -3.84
CA PHE A 601 -15.76 -19.60 -4.24
C PHE A 601 -15.71 -20.83 -3.32
N GLU A 602 -14.51 -21.34 -2.97
CA GLU A 602 -14.34 -22.46 -2.05
C GLU A 602 -15.03 -22.19 -0.71
N PHE A 603 -14.76 -21.01 -0.10
CA PHE A 603 -15.33 -20.68 1.18
C PHE A 603 -16.85 -20.45 1.13
N TRP A 604 -17.35 -19.80 0.08
CA TRP A 604 -18.79 -19.60 -0.14
C TRP A 604 -19.55 -20.92 -0.30
N HIS A 605 -19.02 -21.86 -1.10
CA HIS A 605 -19.62 -23.19 -1.24
C HIS A 605 -19.65 -23.93 0.10
N ALA A 606 -18.57 -23.84 0.87
CA ALA A 606 -18.45 -24.47 2.17
C ALA A 606 -19.45 -23.89 3.19
N LEU A 607 -19.60 -22.54 3.26
CA LEU A 607 -20.60 -21.88 4.11
C LEU A 607 -22.02 -22.34 3.77
N ARG A 608 -22.36 -22.44 2.49
CA ARG A 608 -23.67 -22.93 2.05
C ARG A 608 -23.91 -24.39 2.45
N SER A 609 -22.87 -25.22 2.37
CA SER A 609 -22.99 -26.65 2.75
C SER A 609 -23.19 -26.87 4.24
N VAL A 610 -22.84 -25.89 5.07
CA VAL A 610 -23.12 -25.89 6.52
C VAL A 610 -24.28 -24.94 6.91
N GLU A 611 -25.06 -24.50 5.91
CA GLU A 611 -26.28 -23.69 6.06
C GLU A 611 -26.07 -22.34 6.77
N VAL A 612 -24.87 -21.75 6.63
CA VAL A 612 -24.58 -20.40 7.15
C VAL A 612 -25.00 -19.36 6.10
N PRO A 613 -25.73 -18.30 6.48
CA PRO A 613 -26.09 -17.22 5.56
C PRO A 613 -24.84 -16.60 4.95
N THR A 614 -24.79 -16.51 3.59
CA THR A 614 -23.64 -15.99 2.86
C THR A 614 -24.05 -15.37 1.53
N GLU A 615 -23.31 -14.36 1.13
CA GLU A 615 -23.35 -13.76 -0.21
C GLU A 615 -21.93 -13.76 -0.79
N LEU A 616 -21.80 -13.88 -2.12
CA LEU A 616 -20.54 -13.75 -2.84
C LEU A 616 -20.73 -12.76 -3.99
N HIS A 617 -19.89 -11.75 -4.06
CA HIS A 617 -19.85 -10.76 -5.13
C HIS A 617 -18.50 -10.84 -5.87
N VAL A 618 -18.55 -11.12 -7.17
CA VAL A 618 -17.39 -11.16 -8.06
C VAL A 618 -17.48 -9.98 -9.01
N TYR A 619 -16.44 -9.13 -9.06
CA TYR A 619 -16.41 -7.93 -9.87
C TYR A 619 -15.61 -8.17 -11.15
N SER A 620 -16.30 -8.05 -12.29
CA SER A 620 -15.74 -8.37 -13.60
C SER A 620 -14.67 -7.37 -14.01
N GLY A 621 -13.55 -7.90 -14.54
CA GLY A 621 -12.42 -7.09 -15.00
C GLY A 621 -11.59 -6.48 -13.90
N GLU A 622 -11.84 -6.81 -12.62
CA GLU A 622 -11.07 -6.32 -11.46
C GLU A 622 -9.98 -7.31 -11.05
N GLY A 623 -8.88 -6.74 -10.53
CA GLY A 623 -7.79 -7.48 -9.92
C GLY A 623 -7.96 -7.65 -8.41
N HIS A 624 -6.82 -7.67 -7.70
CA HIS A 624 -6.83 -7.78 -6.24
C HIS A 624 -7.50 -6.59 -5.56
N LEU A 625 -7.29 -5.39 -6.12
CA LEU A 625 -8.00 -4.18 -5.71
C LEU A 625 -9.16 -3.90 -6.67
N ILE A 626 -10.33 -3.56 -6.13
CA ILE A 626 -11.47 -3.09 -6.90
C ILE A 626 -11.25 -1.61 -7.21
N GLN A 627 -11.09 -1.27 -8.48
CA GLN A 627 -10.67 0.07 -8.92
C GLN A 627 -11.72 0.80 -9.77
N GLN A 628 -12.64 0.08 -10.43
CA GLN A 628 -13.65 0.71 -11.26
C GLN A 628 -14.67 1.46 -10.39
N PRO A 629 -14.96 2.73 -10.66
CA PRO A 629 -15.82 3.56 -9.82
C PRO A 629 -17.19 2.95 -9.56
N ALA A 630 -17.81 2.33 -10.57
CA ALA A 630 -19.12 1.68 -10.42
C ALA A 630 -19.10 0.50 -9.43
N HIS A 631 -18.00 -0.26 -9.41
CA HIS A 631 -17.81 -1.39 -8.50
C HIS A 631 -17.52 -0.92 -7.07
N ILE A 632 -16.71 0.14 -6.92
CA ILE A 632 -16.46 0.78 -5.61
C ILE A 632 -17.77 1.30 -5.03
N VAL A 633 -18.61 1.99 -5.81
CA VAL A 633 -19.92 2.50 -5.38
C VAL A 633 -20.85 1.36 -4.97
N ASP A 634 -20.85 0.22 -5.68
CA ASP A 634 -21.65 -0.94 -5.33
C ASP A 634 -21.18 -1.57 -4.00
N LEU A 635 -19.88 -1.75 -3.80
CA LEU A 635 -19.32 -2.23 -2.53
C LEU A 635 -19.64 -1.28 -1.37
N ARG A 636 -19.46 0.03 -1.58
CA ARG A 636 -19.76 1.07 -0.59
C ARG A 636 -21.21 1.03 -0.10
N ARG A 637 -22.14 0.60 -0.96
CA ARG A 637 -23.53 0.36 -0.59
C ARG A 637 -23.73 -0.97 0.13
N ARG A 638 -23.14 -2.07 -0.39
CA ARG A 638 -23.38 -3.44 0.10
C ARG A 638 -22.78 -3.70 1.47
N LEU A 639 -21.58 -3.17 1.74
CA LEU A 639 -20.88 -3.45 3.00
C LEU A 639 -21.66 -2.92 4.22
N PRO A 640 -22.08 -1.64 4.28
CA PRO A 640 -22.94 -1.18 5.36
C PRO A 640 -24.29 -1.90 5.43
N GLU A 641 -24.98 -2.15 4.29
CA GLU A 641 -26.25 -2.90 4.27
C GLU A 641 -26.11 -4.30 4.88
N TRP A 642 -24.97 -4.97 4.66
CA TRP A 642 -24.70 -6.27 5.26
C TRP A 642 -24.51 -6.16 6.77
N PHE A 643 -23.68 -5.23 7.25
CA PHE A 643 -23.46 -5.03 8.67
C PHE A 643 -24.76 -4.59 9.40
N ASP A 644 -25.52 -3.68 8.83
CA ASP A 644 -26.78 -3.20 9.41
C ASP A 644 -27.80 -4.33 9.59
N ARG A 645 -27.84 -5.30 8.67
CA ARG A 645 -28.73 -6.47 8.76
C ARG A 645 -28.51 -7.29 10.03
N TYR A 646 -27.30 -7.32 10.57
CA TYR A 646 -26.92 -8.19 11.70
C TYR A 646 -26.49 -7.44 12.96
N LEU A 647 -26.10 -6.17 12.85
CA LEU A 647 -25.60 -5.35 13.95
C LEU A 647 -26.56 -4.24 14.36
N ALA A 648 -27.61 -3.95 13.57
CA ALA A 648 -28.63 -3.00 13.98
C ALA A 648 -29.24 -3.40 15.33
N PRO A 649 -29.73 -2.40 16.15
CA PRO A 649 -30.31 -2.67 17.47
C PRO A 649 -31.52 -3.60 17.41
#